data_9acfb6e3d9a36da16355a9957bbbc09e
#
_entry.id   9acfb6e3d9a36da16355a9957bbbc09e
#
_cell.length_a   1.000
_cell.length_b   1.000
_cell.length_c   1.000
_cell.angle_alpha   90.00
_cell.angle_beta   90.00
_cell.angle_gamma   90.00
#
_symmetry.space_group_name_H-M   'P 1'
#
loop_
_entity.id
_entity.type
_entity.pdbx_description
1 polymer ?
#
loop_
_entity_poly.entity_id
_entity_poly.type
_entity_poly.pdbx_seq_one_letter_code
_entity_poly.pdbx_strand_id
1 'polypeptide(L)'
;LAFYNVKFLTDYFQKKSIVPKFYFVVDRLDLAIQATTEFANRGLKVKPVNSKSDFIKDLQTIGAIHNASGEPEIAVVNIQKFSEDSVVQTDIHYDINIQRIYFLDEAHRSYNPKGNYLANLINSDKQAIKIALTGTPLLKQVVKDYDTKALFGDYIHKYYYNRSIADGYTLRLIREGIDTGYKMQMKEILEKIDVLQGDVKKKLVYAHPKYTEPLLDYIIDDLRKFRLAERDNTLGGMVVCDSSEQAKALFSHFEKKFGAQETDAAKLSLAAEDPAVYGNTQLPLTAALILYDENDKEIRKDLIDAYKKGKIDLLFVFNMLLTGFDAHRLKKLYLARIIKDHNLLQTLTRVNRPYKKYRFGYVVDFADITAAFDRTNRMYFDELQAELGDEMQYYSKLFKSEEEIDKDIQTIRETLFRYDTANAEVFHQQVSEVREKSILMDLIKALTNAKELKNIIRLQGFEELLQKLDFQKLNQLLNVTQAQLDKLNQLDALQNDTDTTNLINTALEDVIFMFTKMSEEELVIADELKQQLARTRESILNNFDPNDPQLISLREELERIFKKKNLAEVSQEQMKENIVLLRAIYNKVKELNRVNDLLKAKYEQDEKYVRVHKRLMEKESLSVKEMQLFEALQSIKRSTDDQLMRNHRILENESYFSDFVMQLLIKEMIDERKLKLDFPTAESIGHLISNEYLNQYYGRRA
;
A
#
# COMPACT_ATOMS: atom_id res chain seq x y z
N LEU A 1 -10.35 11.89 -2.14
CA LEU A 1 -9.30 12.67 -1.47
C LEU A 1 -8.83 13.81 -2.37
N ALA A 2 -8.30 13.54 -3.59
CA ALA A 2 -7.79 14.57 -4.51
C ALA A 2 -8.80 15.70 -4.79
N PHE A 3 -10.07 15.36 -5.02
CA PHE A 3 -11.14 16.34 -5.23
C PHE A 3 -11.25 17.38 -4.10
N TYR A 4 -11.26 16.94 -2.85
CA TYR A 4 -11.34 17.86 -1.70
C TYR A 4 -10.06 18.68 -1.54
N ASN A 5 -8.90 18.08 -1.82
CA ASN A 5 -7.64 18.79 -1.79
C ASN A 5 -7.57 19.88 -2.87
N VAL A 6 -8.07 19.61 -4.08
CA VAL A 6 -8.16 20.63 -5.14
C VAL A 6 -8.98 21.82 -4.67
N LYS A 7 -10.16 21.60 -4.12
CA LYS A 7 -11.01 22.70 -3.59
C LYS A 7 -10.34 23.47 -2.46
N PHE A 8 -9.80 22.75 -1.48
CA PHE A 8 -9.15 23.37 -0.32
C PHE A 8 -7.90 24.18 -0.73
N LEU A 9 -7.03 23.57 -1.54
CA LEU A 9 -5.80 24.23 -1.98
C LEU A 9 -6.08 25.39 -2.94
N THR A 10 -7.13 25.34 -3.73
CA THR A 10 -7.56 26.49 -4.55
C THR A 10 -7.87 27.69 -3.64
N ASP A 11 -8.71 27.52 -2.62
CA ASP A 11 -9.03 28.58 -1.67
C ASP A 11 -7.79 29.07 -0.89
N TYR A 12 -6.95 28.13 -0.45
CA TYR A 12 -5.72 28.45 0.28
C TYR A 12 -4.73 29.31 -0.53
N PHE A 13 -4.46 28.92 -1.79
CA PHE A 13 -3.50 29.63 -2.63
C PHE A 13 -4.07 30.95 -3.17
N GLN A 14 -5.36 31.00 -3.49
CA GLN A 14 -6.02 32.24 -3.92
C GLN A 14 -5.93 33.33 -2.84
N LYS A 15 -6.09 32.98 -1.56
CA LYS A 15 -5.88 33.91 -0.43
C LYS A 15 -4.46 34.48 -0.36
N LYS A 16 -3.50 33.80 -0.97
CA LYS A 16 -2.09 34.24 -1.06
C LYS A 16 -1.74 34.89 -2.39
N SER A 17 -2.73 35.16 -3.23
CA SER A 17 -2.54 35.66 -4.60
C SER A 17 -1.66 34.73 -5.47
N ILE A 18 -1.69 33.42 -5.20
CA ILE A 18 -1.01 32.38 -5.95
C ILE A 18 -2.08 31.57 -6.71
N VAL A 19 -1.79 31.24 -7.96
CA VAL A 19 -2.65 30.42 -8.81
C VAL A 19 -2.22 28.96 -8.74
N PRO A 20 -3.03 28.08 -8.15
CA PRO A 20 -2.72 26.66 -8.15
C PRO A 20 -3.06 26.01 -9.50
N LYS A 21 -2.15 25.16 -10.00
CA LYS A 21 -2.39 24.27 -11.13
C LYS A 21 -2.32 22.82 -10.67
N PHE A 22 -3.35 22.06 -10.91
CA PHE A 22 -3.47 20.68 -10.42
C PHE A 22 -3.31 19.67 -11.56
N TYR A 23 -2.50 18.63 -11.30
CA TYR A 23 -2.25 17.53 -12.20
C TYR A 23 -2.53 16.20 -11.47
N PHE A 24 -3.36 15.36 -12.04
CA PHE A 24 -3.59 14.00 -11.56
C PHE A 24 -2.87 13.02 -12.49
N VAL A 25 -1.77 12.45 -12.02
CA VAL A 25 -0.90 11.60 -12.82
C VAL A 25 -1.21 10.14 -12.55
N VAL A 26 -1.54 9.40 -13.60
CA VAL A 26 -1.87 7.97 -13.56
C VAL A 26 -0.94 7.16 -14.45
N ASP A 27 -0.73 5.90 -14.11
CA ASP A 27 0.14 4.99 -14.88
C ASP A 27 -0.57 4.32 -16.07
N ARG A 28 -1.90 4.25 -16.04
CA ARG A 28 -2.72 3.53 -17.03
C ARG A 28 -3.78 4.43 -17.65
N LEU A 29 -4.08 4.17 -18.91
CA LEU A 29 -5.05 4.98 -19.65
C LEU A 29 -6.49 4.76 -19.19
N ASP A 30 -6.85 3.54 -18.76
CA ASP A 30 -8.16 3.24 -18.19
C ASP A 30 -8.39 4.00 -16.86
N LEU A 31 -7.35 4.15 -16.04
CA LEU A 31 -7.40 4.98 -14.84
C LEU A 31 -7.55 6.48 -15.17
N ALA A 32 -6.93 6.94 -16.26
CA ALA A 32 -7.12 8.32 -16.72
C ALA A 32 -8.57 8.60 -17.11
N ILE A 33 -9.21 7.69 -17.82
CA ILE A 33 -10.62 7.80 -18.22
C ILE A 33 -11.52 7.79 -16.97
N GLN A 34 -11.27 6.87 -16.04
CA GLN A 34 -12.02 6.78 -14.80
C GLN A 34 -11.87 8.06 -13.97
N ALA A 35 -10.64 8.54 -13.76
CA ALA A 35 -10.38 9.77 -13.01
C ALA A 35 -11.07 10.99 -13.66
N THR A 36 -11.02 11.10 -14.99
CA THR A 36 -11.70 12.16 -15.74
C THR A 36 -13.20 12.16 -15.45
N THR A 37 -13.83 10.99 -15.54
CA THR A 37 -15.28 10.83 -15.30
C THR A 37 -15.63 11.17 -13.85
N GLU A 38 -14.87 10.65 -12.88
CA GLU A 38 -15.13 10.87 -11.46
C GLU A 38 -14.96 12.33 -11.04
N PHE A 39 -13.94 13.01 -11.53
CA PHE A 39 -13.74 14.44 -11.24
C PHE A 39 -14.82 15.31 -11.86
N ALA A 40 -15.21 15.03 -13.12
CA ALA A 40 -16.28 15.75 -13.80
C ALA A 40 -17.63 15.56 -13.08
N ASN A 41 -17.98 14.32 -12.67
CA ASN A 41 -19.20 14.04 -11.92
C ASN A 41 -19.27 14.75 -10.56
N ARG A 42 -18.14 15.12 -10.00
CA ARG A 42 -18.03 15.87 -8.74
C ARG A 42 -17.97 17.38 -8.92
N GLY A 43 -18.03 17.86 -10.17
CA GLY A 43 -18.08 19.28 -10.51
C GLY A 43 -16.70 19.95 -10.62
N LEU A 44 -15.62 19.21 -10.90
CA LEU A 44 -14.36 19.79 -11.36
C LEU A 44 -14.36 19.88 -12.89
N LYS A 45 -13.79 20.94 -13.42
CA LYS A 45 -13.41 20.96 -14.82
C LYS A 45 -12.19 20.10 -15.04
N VAL A 46 -12.30 19.14 -15.96
CA VAL A 46 -11.21 18.22 -16.24
C VAL A 46 -10.62 18.52 -17.60
N LYS A 47 -9.31 18.78 -17.62
CA LYS A 47 -8.53 18.97 -18.83
C LYS A 47 -7.78 17.68 -19.15
N PRO A 48 -8.20 16.92 -20.20
CA PRO A 48 -7.44 15.75 -20.62
C PRO A 48 -6.16 16.21 -21.34
N VAL A 49 -5.02 15.65 -20.94
CA VAL A 49 -3.73 15.86 -21.60
C VAL A 49 -3.50 14.69 -22.55
N ASN A 50 -3.81 14.88 -23.82
CA ASN A 50 -3.82 13.80 -24.82
C ASN A 50 -2.43 13.54 -25.43
N SER A 51 -1.60 14.57 -25.52
CA SER A 51 -0.26 14.49 -26.11
C SER A 51 0.82 15.06 -25.19
N LYS A 52 2.08 14.67 -25.46
CA LYS A 52 3.25 15.25 -24.81
C LYS A 52 3.38 16.76 -25.08
N SER A 53 3.10 17.17 -26.33
CA SER A 53 3.12 18.58 -26.72
C SER A 53 2.09 19.42 -25.98
N ASP A 54 0.90 18.85 -25.70
CA ASP A 54 -0.14 19.52 -24.91
C ASP A 54 0.32 19.70 -23.46
N PHE A 55 0.98 18.69 -22.90
CA PHE A 55 1.51 18.75 -21.54
C PHE A 55 2.61 19.82 -21.41
N ILE A 56 3.56 19.86 -22.36
CA ILE A 56 4.62 20.86 -22.39
C ILE A 56 4.04 22.27 -22.51
N LYS A 57 3.10 22.47 -23.42
CA LYS A 57 2.39 23.77 -23.57
C LYS A 57 1.69 24.17 -22.27
N ASP A 58 1.06 23.22 -21.58
CA ASP A 58 0.38 23.48 -20.33
C ASP A 58 1.36 23.89 -19.22
N LEU A 59 2.52 23.27 -19.14
CA LEU A 59 3.58 23.64 -18.21
C LEU A 59 4.16 25.03 -18.50
N GLN A 60 4.30 25.40 -19.77
CA GLN A 60 4.84 26.69 -20.23
C GLN A 60 3.82 27.83 -20.14
N THR A 61 2.53 27.54 -20.06
CA THR A 61 1.50 28.57 -20.02
C THR A 61 1.50 29.28 -18.67
N ILE A 62 1.86 30.59 -18.70
CA ILE A 62 1.94 31.46 -17.53
C ILE A 62 0.53 31.92 -17.09
N GLY A 63 -0.45 31.85 -17.96
CA GLY A 63 -1.83 32.29 -17.69
C GLY A 63 -2.56 31.44 -16.68
N ALA A 64 -3.17 32.12 -15.71
CA ALA A 64 -3.95 31.49 -14.64
C ALA A 64 -5.26 30.84 -15.12
N ILE A 65 -5.68 31.08 -16.34
CA ILE A 65 -7.04 30.87 -16.73
C ILE A 65 -7.07 29.96 -17.96
N HIS A 66 -7.19 28.65 -17.70
CA HIS A 66 -7.56 27.68 -18.73
C HIS A 66 -9.08 27.63 -18.95
N ASN A 67 -9.87 28.15 -18.02
CA ASN A 67 -11.30 28.27 -18.18
C ASN A 67 -11.77 29.70 -17.86
N ALA A 68 -12.61 30.25 -18.71
CA ALA A 68 -13.20 31.57 -18.54
C ALA A 68 -14.19 31.66 -17.36
N SER A 69 -14.52 30.55 -16.69
CA SER A 69 -15.53 30.47 -15.62
C SER A 69 -14.93 30.62 -14.21
N GLY A 70 -13.59 30.57 -14.04
CA GLY A 70 -12.95 30.62 -12.73
C GLY A 70 -13.19 29.41 -11.83
N GLU A 71 -13.77 28.32 -12.38
CA GLU A 71 -14.03 27.09 -11.61
C GLU A 71 -12.75 26.28 -11.40
N PRO A 72 -12.64 25.53 -10.28
CA PRO A 72 -11.50 24.66 -10.03
C PRO A 72 -11.31 23.64 -11.15
N GLU A 73 -10.09 23.56 -11.67
CA GLU A 73 -9.71 22.70 -12.79
C GLU A 73 -8.62 21.72 -12.37
N ILE A 74 -8.65 20.53 -12.96
CA ILE A 74 -7.60 19.51 -12.79
C ILE A 74 -7.23 18.90 -14.15
N ALA A 75 -5.94 18.81 -14.44
CA ALA A 75 -5.43 18.13 -15.62
C ALA A 75 -5.16 16.66 -15.30
N VAL A 76 -5.70 15.74 -16.10
CA VAL A 76 -5.43 14.29 -15.98
C VAL A 76 -4.36 13.90 -16.98
N VAL A 77 -3.23 13.36 -16.47
CA VAL A 77 -2.02 13.08 -17.24
C VAL A 77 -1.63 11.62 -17.09
N ASN A 78 -1.38 10.92 -18.21
CA ASN A 78 -0.77 9.60 -18.14
C ASN A 78 0.76 9.72 -17.97
N ILE A 79 1.35 8.96 -17.04
CA ILE A 79 2.78 9.00 -16.70
C ILE A 79 3.70 8.70 -17.90
N GLN A 80 3.24 7.97 -18.90
CA GLN A 80 4.00 7.68 -20.11
C GLN A 80 4.41 8.96 -20.87
N LYS A 81 3.77 10.11 -20.59
CA LYS A 81 4.18 11.41 -21.11
C LYS A 81 5.56 11.84 -20.59
N PHE A 82 6.03 11.24 -19.50
CA PHE A 82 7.35 11.47 -18.90
C PHE A 82 8.40 10.41 -19.31
N SER A 83 8.10 9.54 -20.28
CA SER A 83 9.00 8.42 -20.67
C SER A 83 10.26 8.85 -21.41
N GLU A 84 10.26 10.02 -22.05
CA GLU A 84 11.37 10.52 -22.86
C GLU A 84 12.11 11.66 -22.18
N ASP A 85 13.43 11.70 -22.34
CA ASP A 85 14.31 12.71 -21.74
C ASP A 85 14.06 14.15 -22.25
N SER A 86 13.40 14.29 -23.41
CA SER A 86 13.11 15.60 -24.02
C SER A 86 12.05 16.44 -23.29
N VAL A 87 11.33 15.87 -22.32
CA VAL A 87 10.40 16.65 -21.44
C VAL A 87 11.17 17.56 -20.50
N VAL A 88 12.44 17.24 -20.22
CA VAL A 88 13.27 17.89 -19.20
C VAL A 88 13.95 19.18 -19.70
N GLN A 89 14.01 19.39 -21.00
CA GLN A 89 14.72 20.54 -21.60
C GLN A 89 13.85 21.79 -21.81
N THR A 90 12.66 21.81 -21.25
CA THR A 90 11.83 23.01 -21.30
C THR A 90 12.26 23.98 -20.20
N ASP A 91 12.75 25.14 -20.59
CA ASP A 91 12.88 26.28 -19.70
C ASP A 91 11.50 26.65 -19.17
N ILE A 92 11.14 26.06 -18.02
CA ILE A 92 9.93 26.43 -17.30
C ILE A 92 10.24 27.76 -16.64
N HIS A 93 9.67 28.84 -17.17
CA HIS A 93 9.65 30.10 -16.45
C HIS A 93 8.83 29.92 -15.19
N TYR A 94 9.51 29.89 -14.04
CA TYR A 94 8.85 29.91 -12.75
C TYR A 94 8.24 31.27 -12.51
N ASP A 95 6.94 31.40 -12.71
CA ASP A 95 6.19 32.55 -12.23
C ASP A 95 5.95 32.36 -10.72
N ILE A 96 6.35 33.33 -9.92
CA ILE A 96 6.19 33.38 -8.47
C ILE A 96 4.71 33.21 -8.07
N ASN A 97 3.80 33.51 -8.97
CA ASN A 97 2.37 33.48 -8.74
C ASN A 97 1.70 32.15 -9.14
N ILE A 98 2.45 31.13 -9.59
CA ILE A 98 1.90 29.84 -9.97
C ILE A 98 2.50 28.74 -9.09
N GLN A 99 1.63 27.96 -8.42
CA GLN A 99 2.02 26.74 -7.72
C GLN A 99 1.45 25.50 -8.43
N ARG A 100 2.33 24.62 -8.91
CA ARG A 100 1.93 23.33 -9.48
C ARG A 100 1.83 22.27 -8.40
N ILE A 101 0.77 21.47 -8.46
CA ILE A 101 0.50 20.40 -7.49
C ILE A 101 0.20 19.12 -8.27
N TYR A 102 1.01 18.10 -8.06
CA TYR A 102 0.86 16.78 -8.68
C TYR A 102 0.28 15.80 -7.67
N PHE A 103 -0.85 15.19 -7.98
CA PHE A 103 -1.36 14.00 -7.32
C PHE A 103 -0.87 12.79 -8.10
N LEU A 104 -0.07 11.95 -7.48
CA LEU A 104 0.59 10.80 -8.10
C LEU A 104 -0.13 9.54 -7.68
N ASP A 105 -0.99 9.00 -8.55
CA ASP A 105 -1.77 7.80 -8.25
C ASP A 105 -0.93 6.53 -8.39
N GLU A 106 -1.23 5.53 -7.55
CA GLU A 106 -0.49 4.27 -7.47
C GLU A 106 1.03 4.46 -7.37
N ALA A 107 1.45 5.35 -6.46
CA ALA A 107 2.82 5.82 -6.35
C ALA A 107 3.88 4.73 -6.16
N HIS A 108 3.47 3.53 -5.72
CA HIS A 108 4.33 2.37 -5.57
C HIS A 108 4.75 1.70 -6.90
N ARG A 109 4.06 1.95 -8.03
CA ARG A 109 4.28 1.19 -9.26
C ARG A 109 5.29 1.80 -10.22
N SER A 110 5.12 3.07 -10.54
CA SER A 110 5.79 3.68 -11.70
C SER A 110 6.85 4.70 -11.34
N TYR A 111 6.98 5.00 -10.03
CA TYR A 111 7.87 6.06 -9.55
C TYR A 111 9.16 5.51 -8.94
N ASN A 112 9.75 4.51 -9.61
CA ASN A 112 11.05 3.96 -9.24
C ASN A 112 12.16 5.00 -9.46
N PRO A 113 13.05 5.29 -8.48
CA PRO A 113 14.18 6.20 -8.61
C PRO A 113 15.14 5.87 -9.77
N LYS A 114 15.24 4.59 -10.10
CA LYS A 114 16.04 4.11 -11.24
C LYS A 114 15.32 4.26 -12.58
N GLY A 115 14.02 4.61 -12.56
CA GLY A 115 13.19 4.76 -13.75
C GLY A 115 13.15 6.18 -14.29
N ASN A 116 12.97 6.31 -15.59
CA ASN A 116 12.92 7.62 -16.27
C ASN A 116 11.71 8.47 -15.81
N TYR A 117 10.59 7.84 -15.45
CA TYR A 117 9.35 8.55 -15.15
C TYR A 117 9.48 9.48 -13.95
N LEU A 118 10.02 8.99 -12.82
CA LEU A 118 10.18 9.80 -11.62
C LEU A 118 11.21 10.90 -11.84
N ALA A 119 12.35 10.58 -12.43
CA ALA A 119 13.40 11.56 -12.72
C ALA A 119 12.88 12.67 -13.63
N ASN A 120 12.13 12.34 -14.68
CA ASN A 120 11.55 13.31 -15.59
C ASN A 120 10.44 14.14 -14.95
N LEU A 121 9.59 13.52 -14.12
CA LEU A 121 8.56 14.23 -13.36
C LEU A 121 9.16 15.27 -12.41
N ILE A 122 10.19 14.89 -11.64
CA ILE A 122 10.87 15.80 -10.70
C ILE A 122 11.58 16.92 -11.44
N ASN A 123 12.28 16.60 -12.54
CA ASN A 123 12.99 17.61 -13.32
C ASN A 123 12.06 18.51 -14.15
N SER A 124 10.82 18.05 -14.45
CA SER A 124 9.84 18.90 -15.15
C SER A 124 9.42 20.12 -14.34
N ASP A 125 9.33 20.00 -13.02
CA ASP A 125 9.12 21.10 -12.09
C ASP A 125 9.66 20.75 -10.69
N LYS A 126 10.82 21.28 -10.35
CA LYS A 126 11.47 21.07 -9.05
C LYS A 126 10.72 21.70 -7.89
N GLN A 127 9.94 22.78 -8.14
CA GLN A 127 9.19 23.51 -7.11
C GLN A 127 7.75 23.01 -6.93
N ALA A 128 7.31 22.08 -7.76
CA ALA A 128 5.97 21.54 -7.64
C ALA A 128 5.78 20.74 -6.34
N ILE A 129 4.62 20.89 -5.73
CA ILE A 129 4.17 20.05 -4.62
C ILE A 129 3.76 18.68 -5.20
N LYS A 130 4.28 17.61 -4.63
CA LYS A 130 4.02 16.23 -5.07
C LYS A 130 3.34 15.47 -3.95
N ILE A 131 2.11 15.02 -4.18
CA ILE A 131 1.28 14.27 -3.22
C ILE A 131 1.09 12.87 -3.76
N ALA A 132 1.76 11.90 -3.15
CA ALA A 132 1.67 10.51 -3.52
C ALA A 132 0.40 9.87 -2.92
N LEU A 133 -0.33 9.12 -3.74
CA LEU A 133 -1.49 8.33 -3.36
C LEU A 133 -1.18 6.86 -3.63
N THR A 134 -1.37 6.00 -2.64
CA THR A 134 -1.16 4.57 -2.80
C THR A 134 -1.96 3.77 -1.80
N GLY A 135 -2.57 2.68 -2.26
CA GLY A 135 -3.19 1.68 -1.37
C GLY A 135 -2.17 0.74 -0.74
N THR A 136 -0.95 0.73 -1.25
CA THR A 136 0.08 -0.24 -0.92
C THR A 136 1.46 0.41 -1.04
N PRO A 137 1.94 1.15 -0.02
CA PRO A 137 3.26 1.78 -0.06
C PRO A 137 4.38 0.74 -0.20
N LEU A 138 5.44 1.07 -0.91
CA LEU A 138 6.64 0.26 -0.97
C LEU A 138 7.49 0.46 0.28
N LEU A 139 7.95 -0.64 0.83
CA LEU A 139 8.78 -0.69 2.03
C LEU A 139 10.22 -1.04 1.67
N LYS A 140 11.18 -0.45 2.37
CA LYS A 140 12.61 -0.69 2.16
C LYS A 140 13.02 -2.17 2.26
N GLN A 141 12.29 -2.94 3.06
CA GLN A 141 12.54 -4.38 3.23
C GLN A 141 12.12 -5.21 2.01
N VAL A 142 11.22 -4.70 1.19
CA VAL A 142 10.72 -5.35 -0.03
C VAL A 142 11.57 -4.98 -1.24
N VAL A 143 11.84 -3.70 -1.35
CA VAL A 143 12.67 -3.14 -2.40
C VAL A 143 13.95 -2.64 -1.74
N LYS A 144 15.03 -3.38 -1.90
CA LYS A 144 16.32 -3.12 -1.21
C LYS A 144 16.85 -1.69 -1.39
N ASP A 145 16.37 -0.96 -2.38
CA ASP A 145 16.94 0.30 -2.82
C ASP A 145 16.16 1.55 -2.40
N TYR A 146 14.84 1.47 -2.13
CA TYR A 146 14.03 2.65 -1.77
C TYR A 146 12.68 2.29 -1.15
N ASP A 147 12.06 3.24 -0.44
CA ASP A 147 10.69 3.16 0.03
C ASP A 147 9.85 4.39 -0.36
N THR A 148 8.53 4.30 -0.26
CA THR A 148 7.62 5.37 -0.63
C THR A 148 7.79 6.61 0.25
N LYS A 149 8.04 6.41 1.55
CA LYS A 149 8.23 7.47 2.53
C LYS A 149 9.46 8.32 2.24
N ALA A 150 10.50 7.65 1.81
CA ALA A 150 11.75 8.28 1.45
C ALA A 150 11.67 9.15 0.20
N LEU A 151 10.83 8.76 -0.75
CA LEU A 151 10.66 9.51 -1.99
C LEU A 151 9.70 10.69 -1.84
N PHE A 152 8.65 10.54 -1.03
CA PHE A 152 7.53 11.49 -0.98
C PHE A 152 7.33 12.12 0.40
N GLY A 153 8.14 11.75 1.40
CA GLY A 153 8.01 12.24 2.77
C GLY A 153 7.01 11.45 3.60
N ASP A 154 6.67 11.99 4.76
CA ASP A 154 5.79 11.33 5.72
C ASP A 154 4.34 11.24 5.24
N TYR A 155 3.61 10.28 5.82
CA TYR A 155 2.20 10.11 5.51
C TYR A 155 1.38 11.29 6.02
N ILE A 156 0.70 11.98 5.11
CA ILE A 156 -0.26 13.05 5.44
C ILE A 156 -1.54 12.43 6.02
N HIS A 157 -1.97 11.29 5.47
CA HIS A 157 -3.18 10.58 5.88
C HIS A 157 -3.04 9.08 5.65
N LYS A 158 -3.59 8.31 6.61
CA LYS A 158 -3.62 6.84 6.57
C LYS A 158 -5.07 6.37 6.70
N TYR A 159 -5.51 5.53 5.74
CA TYR A 159 -6.83 4.94 5.75
C TYR A 159 -6.72 3.42 5.57
N TYR A 160 -6.76 2.70 6.68
CA TYR A 160 -6.48 1.28 6.73
C TYR A 160 -7.67 0.41 6.37
N TYR A 161 -7.38 -0.84 6.00
CA TYR A 161 -8.34 -1.84 5.53
C TYR A 161 -9.51 -2.07 6.49
N ASN A 162 -9.26 -2.25 7.78
CA ASN A 162 -10.31 -2.47 8.76
C ASN A 162 -11.19 -1.22 8.99
N ARG A 163 -10.64 -0.01 8.84
CA ARG A 163 -11.43 1.21 8.84
C ARG A 163 -12.36 1.25 7.64
N SER A 164 -11.84 0.86 6.47
CA SER A 164 -12.64 0.75 5.25
C SER A 164 -13.76 -0.30 5.37
N ILE A 165 -13.51 -1.42 6.09
CA ILE A 165 -14.55 -2.41 6.41
C ILE A 165 -15.59 -1.81 7.36
N ALA A 166 -15.16 -1.14 8.43
CA ALA A 166 -16.06 -0.52 9.40
C ALA A 166 -16.94 0.58 8.76
N ASP A 167 -16.38 1.34 7.84
CA ASP A 167 -17.08 2.39 7.09
C ASP A 167 -17.93 1.83 5.92
N GLY A 168 -17.91 0.52 5.69
CA GLY A 168 -18.71 -0.16 4.66
C GLY A 168 -18.18 -0.05 3.22
N TYR A 169 -16.94 0.45 3.03
CA TYR A 169 -16.35 0.59 1.69
C TYR A 169 -15.61 -0.66 1.21
N THR A 170 -15.36 -1.62 2.09
CA THR A 170 -14.56 -2.82 1.79
C THR A 170 -15.15 -4.03 2.51
N LEU A 171 -15.13 -5.20 1.85
CA LEU A 171 -15.57 -6.46 2.44
C LEU A 171 -14.39 -7.23 3.05
N ARG A 172 -14.69 -8.15 3.98
CA ARG A 172 -13.73 -9.12 4.48
C ARG A 172 -13.41 -10.17 3.41
N LEU A 173 -12.27 -10.83 3.54
CA LEU A 173 -11.82 -11.86 2.61
C LEU A 173 -11.85 -13.23 3.28
N ILE A 174 -12.41 -14.20 2.57
CA ILE A 174 -12.36 -15.63 2.95
C ILE A 174 -11.50 -16.37 1.93
N ARG A 175 -10.49 -17.09 2.42
CA ARG A 175 -9.68 -17.99 1.64
C ARG A 175 -10.27 -19.41 1.73
N GLU A 176 -10.48 -20.02 0.58
CA GLU A 176 -10.85 -21.42 0.43
C GLU A 176 -9.61 -22.17 -0.06
N GLY A 177 -8.94 -22.91 0.83
CA GLY A 177 -7.75 -23.69 0.51
C GLY A 177 -8.12 -24.97 -0.23
N ILE A 178 -7.45 -25.22 -1.36
CA ILE A 178 -7.63 -26.44 -2.16
C ILE A 178 -6.50 -27.43 -1.82
N ASP A 179 -6.81 -28.73 -1.87
CA ASP A 179 -5.81 -29.77 -1.68
C ASP A 179 -4.64 -29.57 -2.63
N THR A 180 -3.43 -29.56 -2.06
CA THR A 180 -2.19 -29.37 -2.81
C THR A 180 -1.52 -30.68 -3.23
N GLY A 181 -2.17 -31.82 -3.01
CA GLY A 181 -1.65 -33.14 -3.42
C GLY A 181 -1.31 -33.23 -4.91
N TYR A 182 -2.08 -32.53 -5.75
CA TYR A 182 -1.77 -32.42 -7.18
C TYR A 182 -0.41 -31.75 -7.48
N LYS A 183 0.10 -30.89 -6.57
CA LYS A 183 1.42 -30.26 -6.75
C LYS A 183 2.57 -31.25 -6.59
N MET A 184 2.42 -32.23 -5.71
CA MET A 184 3.39 -33.30 -5.58
C MET A 184 3.43 -34.14 -6.85
N GLN A 185 2.27 -34.50 -7.40
CA GLN A 185 2.17 -35.18 -8.69
C GLN A 185 2.79 -34.35 -9.82
N MET A 186 2.49 -33.05 -9.84
CA MET A 186 3.07 -32.12 -10.83
C MET A 186 4.60 -32.04 -10.74
N LYS A 187 5.14 -32.03 -9.52
CA LYS A 187 6.60 -32.02 -9.29
C LYS A 187 7.24 -33.31 -9.78
N GLU A 188 6.66 -34.46 -9.49
CA GLU A 188 7.12 -35.75 -9.98
C GLU A 188 7.09 -35.85 -11.51
N ILE A 189 6.06 -35.29 -12.14
CA ILE A 189 5.95 -35.22 -13.60
C ILE A 189 7.07 -34.35 -14.18
N LEU A 190 7.30 -33.17 -13.61
CA LEU A 190 8.36 -32.28 -14.07
C LEU A 190 9.74 -32.89 -13.90
N GLU A 191 10.00 -33.60 -12.77
CA GLU A 191 11.25 -34.31 -12.55
C GLU A 191 11.42 -35.48 -13.55
N LYS A 192 10.34 -36.22 -13.88
CA LYS A 192 10.39 -37.26 -14.93
C LYS A 192 10.70 -36.66 -16.31
N ILE A 193 10.14 -35.51 -16.65
CA ILE A 193 10.38 -34.82 -17.92
C ILE A 193 11.82 -34.30 -17.99
N ASP A 194 12.34 -33.69 -16.89
CA ASP A 194 13.72 -33.21 -16.81
C ASP A 194 14.75 -34.35 -16.98
N VAL A 195 14.46 -35.53 -16.46
CA VAL A 195 15.30 -36.75 -16.62
C VAL A 195 15.25 -37.27 -18.06
N LEU A 196 14.11 -37.12 -18.75
CA LEU A 196 13.93 -37.66 -20.09
C LEU A 196 14.55 -36.81 -21.19
N GLN A 197 14.53 -35.49 -21.13
CA GLN A 197 15.25 -34.57 -22.04
C GLN A 197 15.01 -33.09 -21.73
N GLY A 198 15.80 -32.45 -20.85
CA GLY A 198 15.97 -30.99 -20.87
C GLY A 198 14.71 -30.14 -20.70
N ASP A 199 14.89 -28.92 -20.52
CA ASP A 199 14.07 -27.79 -20.11
C ASP A 199 12.64 -27.66 -20.74
N VAL A 200 11.70 -28.50 -20.32
CA VAL A 200 10.27 -28.31 -20.66
C VAL A 200 9.68 -27.17 -19.82
N LYS A 201 9.20 -26.13 -20.50
CA LYS A 201 8.59 -24.98 -19.85
C LYS A 201 7.39 -25.42 -19.00
N LYS A 202 7.47 -25.32 -17.67
CA LYS A 202 6.39 -25.62 -16.69
C LYS A 202 5.00 -25.18 -17.16
N LYS A 203 4.90 -24.01 -17.81
CA LYS A 203 3.66 -23.45 -18.32
C LYS A 203 2.94 -24.31 -19.35
N LEU A 204 3.63 -25.19 -20.08
CA LEU A 204 3.00 -26.11 -21.02
C LEU A 204 2.30 -27.26 -20.30
N VAL A 205 2.86 -27.72 -19.20
CA VAL A 205 2.24 -28.77 -18.35
C VAL A 205 0.97 -28.24 -17.67
N TYR A 206 1.00 -27.03 -17.13
CA TYR A 206 -0.18 -26.39 -16.55
C TYR A 206 -1.25 -25.98 -17.56
N ALA A 207 -0.90 -25.89 -18.84
CA ALA A 207 -1.85 -25.65 -19.96
C ALA A 207 -2.41 -26.94 -20.57
N HIS A 208 -1.88 -28.11 -20.17
CA HIS A 208 -2.28 -29.41 -20.73
C HIS A 208 -3.75 -29.76 -20.41
N PRO A 209 -4.53 -30.34 -21.37
CA PRO A 209 -5.95 -30.68 -21.17
C PRO A 209 -6.21 -31.52 -19.93
N LYS A 210 -5.38 -32.51 -19.61
CA LYS A 210 -5.52 -33.35 -18.42
C LYS A 210 -5.51 -32.57 -17.10
N TYR A 211 -4.88 -31.41 -17.07
CA TYR A 211 -4.87 -30.50 -15.90
C TYR A 211 -5.97 -29.46 -15.99
N THR A 212 -6.14 -28.83 -17.17
CA THR A 212 -7.06 -27.68 -17.33
C THR A 212 -8.53 -28.11 -17.36
N GLU A 213 -8.87 -29.31 -17.88
CA GLU A 213 -10.27 -29.77 -17.88
C GLU A 213 -10.81 -30.01 -16.46
N PRO A 214 -10.15 -30.80 -15.57
CA PRO A 214 -10.64 -30.96 -14.20
C PRO A 214 -10.64 -29.64 -13.40
N LEU A 215 -9.66 -28.76 -13.66
CA LEU A 215 -9.61 -27.43 -13.03
C LEU A 215 -10.81 -26.60 -13.43
N LEU A 216 -11.16 -26.57 -14.72
CA LEU A 216 -12.32 -25.87 -15.22
C LEU A 216 -13.61 -26.42 -14.62
N ASP A 217 -13.75 -27.76 -14.58
CA ASP A 217 -14.93 -28.41 -14.02
C ASP A 217 -15.14 -28.03 -12.55
N TYR A 218 -14.05 -28.01 -11.77
CA TYR A 218 -14.12 -27.53 -10.37
C TYR A 218 -14.57 -26.06 -10.31
N ILE A 219 -13.96 -25.17 -11.09
CA ILE A 219 -14.28 -23.73 -11.09
C ILE A 219 -15.75 -23.48 -11.44
N ILE A 220 -16.26 -24.15 -12.46
CA ILE A 220 -17.65 -24.01 -12.91
C ILE A 220 -18.63 -24.54 -11.86
N ASP A 221 -18.36 -25.71 -11.30
CA ASP A 221 -19.20 -26.32 -10.27
C ASP A 221 -19.23 -25.47 -8.98
N ASP A 222 -18.06 -24.98 -8.55
CA ASP A 222 -17.94 -24.10 -7.39
C ASP A 222 -18.68 -22.77 -7.58
N LEU A 223 -18.54 -22.12 -8.74
CA LEU A 223 -19.25 -20.86 -9.02
C LEU A 223 -20.76 -21.06 -9.08
N ARG A 224 -21.23 -22.18 -9.64
CA ARG A 224 -22.65 -22.53 -9.67
C ARG A 224 -23.20 -22.79 -8.28
N LYS A 225 -22.52 -23.58 -7.47
CA LYS A 225 -22.87 -23.85 -6.06
C LYS A 225 -22.91 -22.55 -5.25
N PHE A 226 -21.94 -21.68 -5.45
CA PHE A 226 -21.89 -20.37 -4.80
C PHE A 226 -23.09 -19.49 -5.15
N ARG A 227 -23.43 -19.39 -6.44
CA ARG A 227 -24.61 -18.65 -6.90
C ARG A 227 -25.92 -19.23 -6.37
N LEU A 228 -26.02 -20.56 -6.32
CA LEU A 228 -27.19 -21.26 -5.79
C LEU A 228 -27.35 -21.02 -4.29
N ALA A 229 -26.27 -21.14 -3.53
CA ALA A 229 -26.27 -20.93 -2.08
C ALA A 229 -26.67 -19.49 -1.74
N GLU A 230 -26.16 -18.52 -2.49
CA GLU A 230 -26.45 -17.10 -2.30
C GLU A 230 -27.79 -16.65 -2.94
N ARG A 231 -28.40 -17.51 -3.75
CA ARG A 231 -29.61 -17.20 -4.57
C ARG A 231 -29.44 -15.96 -5.43
N ASP A 232 -28.24 -15.80 -6.02
CA ASP A 232 -27.89 -14.62 -6.82
C ASP A 232 -27.02 -14.98 -8.02
N ASN A 233 -27.64 -15.04 -9.21
CA ASN A 233 -26.97 -15.34 -10.46
C ASN A 233 -26.15 -14.16 -11.01
N THR A 234 -26.20 -12.99 -10.37
CA THR A 234 -25.41 -11.81 -10.78
C THR A 234 -23.99 -11.83 -10.28
N LEU A 235 -23.62 -12.76 -9.38
CA LEU A 235 -22.27 -12.88 -8.87
C LEU A 235 -21.31 -13.34 -9.96
N GLY A 236 -20.14 -12.70 -10.02
CA GLY A 236 -19.10 -12.99 -11.01
C GLY A 236 -17.87 -13.64 -10.40
N GLY A 237 -17.11 -14.33 -11.26
CA GLY A 237 -15.81 -14.92 -10.94
C GLY A 237 -14.68 -14.40 -11.83
N MET A 238 -13.44 -14.53 -11.36
CA MET A 238 -12.23 -14.27 -12.13
C MET A 238 -11.19 -15.34 -11.84
N VAL A 239 -10.62 -15.93 -12.89
CA VAL A 239 -9.56 -16.94 -12.81
C VAL A 239 -8.23 -16.30 -13.19
N VAL A 240 -7.31 -16.24 -12.23
CA VAL A 240 -5.95 -15.79 -12.44
C VAL A 240 -5.10 -17.01 -12.79
N CYS A 241 -4.81 -17.16 -14.06
CA CYS A 241 -4.11 -18.30 -14.62
C CYS A 241 -2.60 -18.23 -14.39
N ASP A 242 -1.92 -19.38 -14.45
CA ASP A 242 -0.46 -19.50 -14.32
C ASP A 242 0.27 -18.85 -15.50
N SER A 243 -0.30 -18.98 -16.69
CA SER A 243 0.25 -18.45 -17.94
C SER A 243 -0.84 -18.02 -18.91
N SER A 244 -0.46 -17.34 -20.00
CA SER A 244 -1.37 -17.04 -21.11
C SER A 244 -1.83 -18.32 -21.81
N GLU A 245 -0.97 -19.32 -21.92
CA GLU A 245 -1.26 -20.63 -22.50
C GLU A 245 -2.35 -21.37 -21.70
N GLN A 246 -2.25 -21.35 -20.38
CA GLN A 246 -3.27 -21.93 -19.49
C GLN A 246 -4.63 -21.18 -19.63
N ALA A 247 -4.59 -19.85 -19.68
CA ALA A 247 -5.79 -19.04 -19.83
C ALA A 247 -6.52 -19.36 -21.16
N LYS A 248 -5.77 -19.49 -22.25
CA LYS A 248 -6.29 -19.90 -23.57
C LYS A 248 -6.87 -21.31 -23.55
N ALA A 249 -6.17 -22.26 -22.93
CA ALA A 249 -6.63 -23.63 -22.81
C ALA A 249 -7.95 -23.73 -22.02
N LEU A 250 -8.01 -23.09 -20.84
CA LEU A 250 -9.24 -23.06 -20.03
C LEU A 250 -10.41 -22.41 -20.77
N PHE A 251 -10.17 -21.31 -21.46
CA PHE A 251 -11.22 -20.64 -22.23
C PHE A 251 -11.68 -21.50 -23.42
N SER A 252 -10.78 -22.14 -24.15
CA SER A 252 -11.11 -23.07 -25.25
C SER A 252 -11.93 -24.28 -24.75
N HIS A 253 -11.58 -24.87 -23.60
CA HIS A 253 -12.36 -25.93 -22.97
C HIS A 253 -13.75 -25.42 -22.54
N PHE A 254 -13.81 -24.18 -22.01
CA PHE A 254 -15.09 -23.55 -21.66
C PHE A 254 -16.00 -23.42 -22.88
N GLU A 255 -15.48 -22.86 -23.99
CA GLU A 255 -16.25 -22.70 -25.23
C GLU A 255 -16.73 -24.04 -25.78
N LYS A 256 -15.90 -25.07 -25.78
CA LYS A 256 -16.27 -26.43 -26.22
C LYS A 256 -17.38 -27.06 -25.37
N LYS A 257 -17.30 -26.90 -24.03
CA LYS A 257 -18.29 -27.51 -23.11
C LYS A 257 -19.59 -26.72 -22.98
N PHE A 258 -19.53 -25.41 -23.04
CA PHE A 258 -20.63 -24.52 -22.67
C PHE A 258 -21.03 -23.54 -23.77
N GLY A 259 -20.18 -23.22 -24.76
CA GLY A 259 -20.46 -22.30 -25.84
C GLY A 259 -21.54 -22.82 -26.86
N ALA A 260 -21.67 -24.14 -26.98
CA ALA A 260 -22.69 -24.73 -27.84
C ALA A 260 -24.13 -24.63 -27.28
N GLN A 261 -24.31 -24.25 -26.02
CA GLN A 261 -25.63 -24.13 -25.38
C GLN A 261 -26.34 -22.76 -25.67
N GLU A 262 -25.66 -21.77 -26.22
CA GLU A 262 -26.25 -20.46 -26.50
C GLU A 262 -27.38 -20.53 -27.57
N THR A 263 -27.29 -21.47 -28.51
CA THR A 263 -28.31 -21.63 -29.57
C THR A 263 -29.63 -22.21 -29.03
N ASP A 264 -29.59 -22.97 -27.93
CA ASP A 264 -30.79 -23.52 -27.30
C ASP A 264 -31.35 -22.63 -26.19
N ALA A 265 -30.51 -21.85 -25.51
CA ALA A 265 -30.95 -20.91 -24.47
C ALA A 265 -31.76 -19.73 -25.05
N ALA A 266 -31.48 -19.28 -26.28
CA ALA A 266 -32.29 -18.29 -26.96
C ALA A 266 -33.70 -18.78 -27.27
N LYS A 267 -33.88 -20.11 -27.46
CA LYS A 267 -35.21 -20.75 -27.66
C LYS A 267 -35.95 -20.97 -26.34
N LEU A 268 -35.22 -21.16 -25.22
CA LEU A 268 -35.81 -21.31 -23.86
C LEU A 268 -36.21 -19.98 -23.22
N SER A 269 -35.60 -18.85 -23.58
CA SER A 269 -35.98 -17.53 -23.07
C SER A 269 -37.34 -17.05 -23.58
N LEU A 270 -37.83 -17.61 -24.69
CA LEU A 270 -39.15 -17.36 -25.25
C LEU A 270 -40.25 -18.23 -24.62
N ALA A 271 -39.91 -19.26 -23.85
CA ALA A 271 -40.85 -20.20 -23.22
C ALA A 271 -41.01 -20.02 -21.70
N ALA A 272 -40.33 -19.08 -21.07
CA ALA A 272 -40.27 -18.93 -19.63
C ALA A 272 -41.30 -17.95 -19.05
N GLU A 273 -42.58 -18.14 -19.36
CA GLU A 273 -43.67 -17.52 -18.58
C GLU A 273 -44.27 -18.44 -17.50
N ASP A 274 -43.72 -19.64 -17.27
CA ASP A 274 -44.28 -20.60 -16.31
C ASP A 274 -43.34 -20.78 -15.08
N PRO A 275 -43.75 -20.39 -13.85
CA PRO A 275 -42.92 -20.49 -12.63
C PRO A 275 -42.63 -21.93 -12.18
N ALA A 276 -43.30 -22.94 -12.75
CA ALA A 276 -43.13 -24.34 -12.36
C ALA A 276 -41.88 -25.04 -12.94
N VAL A 277 -41.20 -24.43 -13.91
CA VAL A 277 -39.98 -24.99 -14.55
C VAL A 277 -38.68 -24.66 -13.83
N TYR A 278 -38.73 -23.90 -12.75
CA TYR A 278 -37.53 -23.46 -11.96
C TYR A 278 -36.73 -24.56 -11.27
N GLY A 279 -37.13 -25.83 -11.38
CA GLY A 279 -36.54 -26.93 -10.60
C GLY A 279 -35.22 -27.52 -11.12
N ASN A 280 -34.86 -27.40 -12.42
CA ASN A 280 -33.74 -28.18 -12.99
C ASN A 280 -32.96 -27.56 -14.17
N THR A 281 -33.23 -26.33 -14.57
CA THR A 281 -32.49 -25.71 -15.70
C THR A 281 -31.29 -24.93 -15.14
N GLN A 282 -30.08 -25.50 -15.26
CA GLN A 282 -28.82 -24.79 -15.00
C GLN A 282 -28.70 -23.66 -16.02
N LEU A 283 -28.76 -22.41 -15.56
CA LEU A 283 -28.53 -21.24 -16.42
C LEU A 283 -27.15 -21.34 -17.10
N PRO A 284 -27.06 -21.09 -18.41
CA PRO A 284 -25.79 -21.10 -19.10
C PRO A 284 -24.88 -20.02 -18.51
N LEU A 285 -23.62 -20.38 -18.27
CA LEU A 285 -22.59 -19.44 -17.85
C LEU A 285 -21.90 -18.87 -19.07
N THR A 286 -21.53 -17.60 -19.00
CA THR A 286 -20.78 -16.92 -20.04
C THR A 286 -19.37 -16.58 -19.54
N ALA A 287 -18.36 -16.65 -20.40
CA ALA A 287 -17.00 -16.33 -20.05
C ALA A 287 -16.30 -15.46 -21.10
N ALA A 288 -15.22 -14.80 -20.69
CA ALA A 288 -14.34 -14.08 -21.59
C ALA A 288 -12.87 -14.27 -21.22
N LEU A 289 -12.02 -14.27 -22.24
CA LEU A 289 -10.57 -14.29 -22.14
C LEU A 289 -10.04 -12.86 -22.25
N ILE A 290 -9.25 -12.41 -21.29
CA ILE A 290 -8.64 -11.06 -21.30
C ILE A 290 -7.12 -11.18 -21.14
N LEU A 291 -6.43 -11.06 -22.25
CA LEU A 291 -4.98 -11.08 -22.37
C LEU A 291 -4.49 -9.82 -23.10
N TYR A 292 -3.22 -9.49 -22.91
CA TYR A 292 -2.64 -8.32 -23.55
C TYR A 292 -2.46 -8.49 -25.06
N ASP A 293 -2.12 -9.69 -25.47
CA ASP A 293 -1.72 -10.08 -26.84
C ASP A 293 -2.87 -10.62 -27.72
N GLU A 294 -4.06 -10.93 -27.15
CA GLU A 294 -5.15 -11.56 -27.88
C GLU A 294 -6.20 -10.58 -28.42
N ASN A 295 -6.44 -9.50 -27.70
CA ASN A 295 -7.55 -8.59 -28.04
C ASN A 295 -7.05 -7.17 -28.22
N ASP A 296 -7.61 -6.44 -29.17
CA ASP A 296 -7.42 -5.01 -29.26
C ASP A 296 -7.97 -4.30 -28.02
N LYS A 297 -7.47 -3.10 -27.76
CA LYS A 297 -7.80 -2.34 -26.56
C LYS A 297 -9.31 -2.03 -26.45
N GLU A 298 -9.98 -1.77 -27.56
CA GLU A 298 -11.42 -1.50 -27.58
C GLU A 298 -12.21 -2.75 -27.23
N ILE A 299 -11.89 -3.89 -27.83
CA ILE A 299 -12.54 -5.19 -27.55
C ILE A 299 -12.37 -5.54 -26.05
N ARG A 300 -11.17 -5.37 -25.51
CA ARG A 300 -10.95 -5.61 -24.05
C ARG A 300 -11.83 -4.72 -23.18
N LYS A 301 -11.99 -3.46 -23.56
CA LYS A 301 -12.86 -2.53 -22.83
C LYS A 301 -14.31 -2.98 -22.87
N ASP A 302 -14.80 -3.38 -24.03
CA ASP A 302 -16.17 -3.86 -24.22
C ASP A 302 -16.45 -5.14 -23.41
N LEU A 303 -15.51 -6.09 -23.39
CA LEU A 303 -15.60 -7.30 -22.58
C LEU A 303 -15.63 -6.98 -21.06
N ILE A 304 -14.81 -6.04 -20.60
CA ILE A 304 -14.79 -5.57 -19.22
C ILE A 304 -16.13 -4.92 -18.87
N ASP A 305 -16.66 -4.06 -19.73
CA ASP A 305 -17.94 -3.40 -19.52
C ASP A 305 -19.10 -4.40 -19.56
N ALA A 306 -19.05 -5.39 -20.43
CA ALA A 306 -20.01 -6.50 -20.46
C ALA A 306 -19.98 -7.32 -19.17
N TYR A 307 -18.79 -7.60 -18.64
CA TYR A 307 -18.64 -8.25 -17.33
C TYR A 307 -19.25 -7.41 -16.21
N LYS A 308 -18.92 -6.12 -16.12
CA LYS A 308 -19.49 -5.21 -15.11
C LYS A 308 -21.02 -5.15 -15.16
N LYS A 309 -21.59 -5.20 -16.37
CA LYS A 309 -23.04 -5.20 -16.61
C LYS A 309 -23.72 -6.56 -16.39
N GLY A 310 -22.98 -7.62 -16.09
CA GLY A 310 -23.52 -8.94 -15.83
C GLY A 310 -23.80 -9.80 -17.07
N LYS A 311 -23.30 -9.40 -18.23
CA LYS A 311 -23.40 -10.18 -19.48
C LYS A 311 -22.36 -11.29 -19.60
N ILE A 312 -21.27 -11.17 -18.86
CA ILE A 312 -20.18 -12.15 -18.74
C ILE A 312 -20.05 -12.54 -17.28
N ASP A 313 -19.96 -13.82 -16.98
CA ASP A 313 -19.96 -14.37 -15.63
C ASP A 313 -18.58 -14.69 -15.10
N LEU A 314 -17.67 -15.13 -15.96
CA LEU A 314 -16.35 -15.58 -15.61
C LEU A 314 -15.30 -14.95 -16.52
N LEU A 315 -14.20 -14.44 -15.91
CA LEU A 315 -13.06 -13.90 -16.64
C LEU A 315 -11.87 -14.83 -16.49
N PHE A 316 -11.21 -15.18 -17.59
CA PHE A 316 -9.91 -15.83 -17.61
C PHE A 316 -8.84 -14.79 -17.89
N VAL A 317 -7.89 -14.62 -16.95
CA VAL A 317 -6.83 -13.59 -17.02
C VAL A 317 -5.48 -14.17 -16.66
N PHE A 318 -4.40 -13.51 -17.09
CA PHE A 318 -3.05 -13.83 -16.64
C PHE A 318 -2.43 -12.66 -15.87
N ASN A 319 -1.95 -11.62 -16.54
CA ASN A 319 -1.38 -10.41 -15.93
C ASN A 319 -2.32 -9.20 -15.94
N MET A 320 -3.42 -9.30 -16.68
CA MET A 320 -4.39 -8.24 -16.78
C MET A 320 -5.38 -8.24 -15.60
N LEU A 321 -5.95 -7.09 -15.28
CA LEU A 321 -7.00 -6.88 -14.28
C LEU A 321 -6.61 -7.19 -12.81
N LEU A 322 -5.38 -7.61 -12.53
CA LEU A 322 -4.92 -7.89 -11.17
C LEU A 322 -4.88 -6.61 -10.31
N THR A 323 -4.65 -5.46 -10.95
CA THR A 323 -4.59 -4.15 -10.31
C THR A 323 -5.44 -3.16 -11.07
N GLY A 324 -6.06 -2.18 -10.39
CA GLY A 324 -6.86 -1.12 -11.02
C GLY A 324 -8.21 -1.56 -11.59
N PHE A 325 -8.58 -2.84 -11.53
CA PHE A 325 -9.87 -3.34 -11.98
C PHE A 325 -10.92 -3.22 -10.88
N ASP A 326 -12.03 -2.57 -11.17
CA ASP A 326 -13.14 -2.40 -10.24
C ASP A 326 -14.44 -2.95 -10.82
N ALA A 327 -14.92 -4.06 -10.22
CA ALA A 327 -16.17 -4.69 -10.55
C ALA A 327 -16.86 -5.20 -9.29
N HIS A 328 -17.89 -4.52 -8.83
CA HIS A 328 -18.58 -4.81 -7.58
C HIS A 328 -19.16 -6.24 -7.50
N ARG A 329 -19.60 -6.77 -8.63
CA ARG A 329 -20.16 -8.13 -8.73
C ARG A 329 -19.13 -9.26 -8.66
N LEU A 330 -17.83 -8.95 -8.78
CA LEU A 330 -16.74 -9.93 -8.62
C LEU A 330 -16.63 -10.34 -7.15
N LYS A 331 -17.02 -11.59 -6.84
CA LYS A 331 -17.05 -12.14 -5.49
C LYS A 331 -16.24 -13.43 -5.32
N LYS A 332 -15.91 -14.10 -6.41
CA LYS A 332 -15.05 -15.30 -6.43
C LYS A 332 -13.78 -15.04 -7.25
N LEU A 333 -12.63 -15.22 -6.62
CA LEU A 333 -11.31 -15.12 -7.25
C LEU A 333 -10.64 -16.48 -7.17
N TYR A 334 -10.33 -17.07 -8.31
CA TYR A 334 -9.65 -18.35 -8.44
C TYR A 334 -8.18 -18.12 -8.75
N LEU A 335 -7.27 -18.49 -7.83
CA LEU A 335 -5.84 -18.29 -7.98
C LEU A 335 -5.15 -19.58 -8.38
N ALA A 336 -4.78 -19.72 -9.65
CA ALA A 336 -4.02 -20.86 -10.16
C ALA A 336 -2.50 -20.67 -10.09
N ARG A 337 -2.01 -19.52 -9.64
CA ARG A 337 -0.59 -19.24 -9.47
C ARG A 337 -0.29 -18.44 -8.20
N ILE A 338 0.96 -18.56 -7.72
CA ILE A 338 1.47 -17.69 -6.65
C ILE A 338 1.73 -16.31 -7.23
N ILE A 339 1.08 -15.31 -6.66
CA ILE A 339 1.35 -13.90 -6.90
C ILE A 339 2.23 -13.41 -5.76
N LYS A 340 3.31 -12.69 -6.09
CA LYS A 340 4.29 -12.26 -5.10
C LYS A 340 3.99 -10.87 -4.55
N ASP A 341 4.31 -10.70 -3.27
CA ASP A 341 4.43 -9.43 -2.57
C ASP A 341 3.18 -8.52 -2.73
N HIS A 342 3.39 -7.31 -3.06
CA HIS A 342 2.45 -6.21 -3.25
C HIS A 342 1.28 -6.53 -4.20
N ASN A 343 1.59 -7.20 -5.34
CA ASN A 343 0.57 -7.58 -6.31
C ASN A 343 -0.41 -8.61 -5.74
N LEU A 344 0.00 -9.41 -4.75
CA LEU A 344 -0.88 -10.37 -4.10
C LEU A 344 -2.03 -9.65 -3.38
N LEU A 345 -1.75 -8.71 -2.49
CA LEU A 345 -2.79 -7.97 -1.78
C LEU A 345 -3.70 -7.21 -2.74
N GLN A 346 -3.15 -6.58 -3.76
CA GLN A 346 -3.94 -5.88 -4.76
C GLN A 346 -4.88 -6.81 -5.53
N THR A 347 -4.43 -8.02 -5.84
CA THR A 347 -5.24 -9.04 -6.51
C THR A 347 -6.34 -9.56 -5.59
N LEU A 348 -6.02 -9.87 -4.34
CA LEU A 348 -6.99 -10.33 -3.34
C LEU A 348 -8.09 -9.29 -3.11
N THR A 349 -7.74 -8.00 -3.11
CA THR A 349 -8.71 -6.92 -2.91
C THR A 349 -9.64 -6.67 -4.11
N ARG A 350 -9.55 -7.44 -5.19
CA ARG A 350 -10.53 -7.34 -6.29
C ARG A 350 -11.91 -7.84 -5.90
N VAL A 351 -12.01 -8.83 -5.00
CA VAL A 351 -13.28 -9.43 -4.56
C VAL A 351 -13.87 -8.77 -3.30
N ASN A 352 -13.18 -7.82 -2.69
CA ASN A 352 -13.64 -7.20 -1.44
C ASN A 352 -14.48 -5.91 -1.62
N ARG A 353 -14.92 -5.60 -2.81
CA ARG A 353 -15.79 -4.44 -3.08
C ARG A 353 -17.21 -4.70 -2.57
N PRO A 354 -17.87 -3.73 -1.93
CA PRO A 354 -19.27 -3.87 -1.51
C PRO A 354 -20.18 -4.19 -2.71
N TYR A 355 -21.06 -5.15 -2.53
CA TYR A 355 -22.07 -5.49 -3.52
C TYR A 355 -23.31 -6.06 -2.85
N LYS A 356 -24.46 -5.44 -3.02
CA LYS A 356 -25.72 -5.83 -2.41
C LYS A 356 -25.57 -6.07 -0.90
N LYS A 357 -26.00 -7.22 -0.38
CA LYS A 357 -25.96 -7.64 1.03
C LYS A 357 -24.67 -8.39 1.41
N TYR A 358 -23.76 -8.63 0.47
CA TYR A 358 -22.58 -9.49 0.71
C TYR A 358 -21.58 -8.82 1.66
N ARG A 359 -21.08 -9.63 2.62
CA ARG A 359 -20.12 -9.19 3.63
C ARG A 359 -18.71 -9.67 3.35
N PHE A 360 -18.55 -10.64 2.46
CA PHE A 360 -17.30 -11.30 2.16
C PHE A 360 -17.00 -11.33 0.66
N GLY A 361 -15.70 -11.31 0.32
CA GLY A 361 -15.18 -11.75 -0.95
C GLY A 361 -14.44 -13.07 -0.76
N TYR A 362 -14.48 -13.96 -1.73
CA TYR A 362 -13.94 -15.31 -1.64
C TYR A 362 -12.76 -15.50 -2.58
N VAL A 363 -11.70 -16.12 -2.04
CA VAL A 363 -10.48 -16.45 -2.77
C VAL A 363 -10.29 -17.97 -2.74
N VAL A 364 -10.48 -18.61 -3.88
CA VAL A 364 -10.24 -20.05 -4.05
C VAL A 364 -8.78 -20.25 -4.44
N ASP A 365 -8.02 -20.88 -3.55
CA ASP A 365 -6.57 -20.90 -3.61
C ASP A 365 -6.04 -22.26 -4.06
N PHE A 366 -5.78 -22.41 -5.35
CA PHE A 366 -5.07 -23.56 -5.93
C PHE A 366 -3.55 -23.43 -5.77
N ALA A 367 -3.05 -22.22 -5.60
CA ALA A 367 -1.62 -21.95 -5.61
C ALA A 367 -0.93 -22.14 -4.26
N ASP A 368 -1.69 -22.24 -3.16
CA ASP A 368 -1.21 -22.21 -1.79
C ASP A 368 -0.42 -20.92 -1.50
N ILE A 369 -1.18 -19.83 -1.44
CA ILE A 369 -0.62 -18.50 -1.19
C ILE A 369 -0.22 -18.27 0.26
N THR A 370 -0.42 -19.21 1.18
CA THR A 370 -0.23 -19.02 2.63
C THR A 370 1.13 -18.40 2.95
N ALA A 371 2.22 -19.02 2.48
CA ALA A 371 3.56 -18.50 2.73
C ALA A 371 3.82 -17.14 2.06
N ALA A 372 3.26 -16.90 0.87
CA ALA A 372 3.37 -15.62 0.17
C ALA A 372 2.57 -14.53 0.88
N PHE A 373 1.37 -14.86 1.36
CA PHE A 373 0.50 -13.95 2.11
C PHE A 373 1.12 -13.58 3.46
N ASP A 374 1.63 -14.57 4.23
CA ASP A 374 2.31 -14.35 5.50
C ASP A 374 3.57 -13.50 5.34
N ARG A 375 4.36 -13.75 4.28
CA ARG A 375 5.53 -12.91 3.98
C ARG A 375 5.13 -11.47 3.66
N THR A 376 4.10 -11.27 2.86
CA THR A 376 3.61 -9.93 2.51
C THR A 376 3.07 -9.21 3.75
N ASN A 377 2.33 -9.90 4.60
CA ASN A 377 1.85 -9.36 5.87
C ASN A 377 3.00 -9.01 6.83
N ARG A 378 4.07 -9.83 6.87
CA ARG A 378 5.29 -9.51 7.65
C ARG A 378 5.91 -8.20 7.21
N MET A 379 6.07 -7.99 5.91
CA MET A 379 6.65 -6.76 5.38
C MET A 379 5.89 -5.53 5.84
N TYR A 380 4.55 -5.60 5.86
CA TYR A 380 3.70 -4.55 6.44
C TYR A 380 3.86 -4.43 7.95
N PHE A 381 4.12 -5.53 8.65
CA PHE A 381 4.34 -5.54 10.09
C PHE A 381 5.71 -4.95 10.47
N ASP A 382 6.76 -5.23 9.69
CA ASP A 382 8.10 -4.70 9.91
C ASP A 382 8.17 -3.17 9.69
N GLU A 383 7.38 -2.62 8.76
CA GLU A 383 7.18 -1.17 8.65
C GLU A 383 6.57 -0.59 9.93
N LEU A 384 5.63 -1.31 10.52
CA LEU A 384 5.01 -0.94 11.77
C LEU A 384 6.04 -0.85 12.92
N GLN A 385 6.95 -1.81 12.98
CA GLN A 385 8.02 -1.85 13.99
C GLN A 385 9.05 -0.74 13.77
N ALA A 386 9.37 -0.42 12.53
CA ALA A 386 10.26 0.71 12.20
C ALA A 386 9.63 2.07 12.56
N GLU A 387 8.31 2.19 12.54
CA GLU A 387 7.61 3.39 13.03
C GLU A 387 7.62 3.52 14.57
N LEU A 388 7.91 2.43 15.30
CA LEU A 388 8.01 2.42 16.77
C LEU A 388 9.41 2.78 17.29
N GLY A 389 10.46 2.64 16.46
CA GLY A 389 11.84 2.93 16.79
C GLY A 389 12.45 3.98 15.87
N ASP A 390 12.86 5.13 16.41
CA ASP A 390 13.70 6.18 15.80
C ASP A 390 13.22 6.84 14.50
N GLU A 391 12.45 7.89 14.67
CA GLU A 391 12.08 8.82 13.59
C GLU A 391 13.26 9.64 12.98
N MET A 392 14.48 9.54 13.51
CA MET A 392 15.55 10.50 13.17
C MET A 392 16.76 9.96 12.40
N GLN A 393 16.93 8.65 12.20
CA GLN A 393 18.16 8.11 11.60
C GLN A 393 18.08 7.74 10.10
N TYR A 394 16.93 7.84 9.44
CA TYR A 394 16.72 7.23 8.13
C TYR A 394 16.87 8.14 6.91
N TYR A 395 16.95 9.46 7.09
CA TYR A 395 16.99 10.39 5.94
C TYR A 395 18.33 10.43 5.17
N SER A 396 19.44 9.99 5.79
CA SER A 396 20.77 10.13 5.19
C SER A 396 21.27 8.94 4.36
N LYS A 397 20.56 7.79 4.35
CA LYS A 397 21.03 6.55 3.69
C LYS A 397 20.27 6.15 2.43
N LEU A 398 19.39 6.98 1.94
CA LEU A 398 18.48 6.64 0.83
C LEU A 398 19.08 6.80 -0.56
N PHE A 399 20.03 7.65 -0.68
CA PHE A 399 20.72 7.92 -1.93
C PHE A 399 22.16 7.44 -1.80
N LYS A 400 22.67 6.85 -2.88
CA LYS A 400 24.08 6.51 -2.95
C LYS A 400 24.92 7.77 -2.72
N SER A 401 26.00 7.65 -1.97
CA SER A 401 26.95 8.75 -1.86
C SER A 401 27.61 9.01 -3.22
N GLU A 402 28.17 10.19 -3.41
CA GLU A 402 28.89 10.55 -4.65
C GLU A 402 30.02 9.55 -4.94
N GLU A 403 30.70 9.07 -3.90
CA GLU A 403 31.77 8.07 -4.00
C GLU A 403 31.24 6.69 -4.42
N GLU A 404 30.08 6.28 -3.93
CA GLU A 404 29.44 5.03 -4.35
C GLU A 404 28.98 5.08 -5.80
N ILE A 405 28.46 6.23 -6.24
CA ILE A 405 28.08 6.49 -7.63
C ILE A 405 29.30 6.44 -8.54
N ASP A 406 30.41 7.07 -8.15
CA ASP A 406 31.65 7.07 -8.93
C ASP A 406 32.23 5.67 -9.08
N LYS A 407 32.17 4.85 -8.03
CA LYS A 407 32.58 3.44 -8.06
C LYS A 407 31.70 2.61 -9.02
N ASP A 408 30.41 2.83 -9.02
CA ASP A 408 29.49 2.16 -9.96
C ASP A 408 29.79 2.58 -11.41
N ILE A 409 30.07 3.86 -11.65
CA ILE A 409 30.46 4.39 -12.96
C ILE A 409 31.75 3.69 -13.45
N GLN A 410 32.73 3.52 -12.58
CA GLN A 410 33.98 2.82 -12.93
C GLN A 410 33.71 1.36 -13.30
N THR A 411 32.91 0.66 -12.53
CA THR A 411 32.52 -0.74 -12.80
C THR A 411 31.84 -0.88 -14.18
N ILE A 412 30.94 0.01 -14.50
CA ILE A 412 30.24 0.06 -15.80
C ILE A 412 31.23 0.30 -16.93
N ARG A 413 32.14 1.28 -16.76
CA ARG A 413 33.17 1.60 -17.74
C ARG A 413 34.14 0.43 -18.00
N GLU A 414 34.54 -0.28 -16.98
CA GLU A 414 35.39 -1.49 -17.11
C GLU A 414 34.70 -2.56 -17.93
N THR A 415 33.40 -2.84 -17.66
CA THR A 415 32.64 -3.84 -18.42
C THR A 415 32.49 -3.46 -19.90
N LEU A 416 32.31 -2.17 -20.18
CA LEU A 416 32.09 -1.64 -21.52
C LEU A 416 33.40 -1.24 -22.25
N PHE A 417 34.55 -1.34 -21.58
CA PHE A 417 35.85 -0.85 -22.09
C PHE A 417 36.23 -1.38 -23.47
N ARG A 418 35.87 -2.60 -23.79
CA ARG A 418 36.20 -3.25 -25.06
C ARG A 418 35.29 -2.86 -26.22
N TYR A 419 34.25 -2.09 -25.97
CA TYR A 419 33.21 -1.75 -26.93
C TYR A 419 33.15 -0.23 -27.17
N ASP A 420 32.94 0.16 -28.42
CA ASP A 420 32.80 1.57 -28.78
C ASP A 420 31.38 2.08 -28.46
N THR A 421 31.19 2.62 -27.26
CA THR A 421 29.90 3.14 -26.81
C THR A 421 29.55 4.50 -27.41
N ALA A 422 30.48 5.20 -28.06
CA ALA A 422 30.27 6.50 -28.71
C ALA A 422 29.68 6.32 -30.13
N ASN A 423 30.08 5.26 -30.84
CA ASN A 423 29.59 4.95 -32.16
C ASN A 423 28.66 3.71 -32.16
N ALA A 424 27.38 3.93 -32.34
CA ALA A 424 26.39 2.85 -32.26
C ALA A 424 26.54 1.79 -33.40
N GLU A 425 27.06 2.18 -34.57
CA GLU A 425 27.27 1.26 -35.69
C GLU A 425 28.47 0.34 -35.42
N VAL A 426 29.56 0.89 -34.91
CA VAL A 426 30.74 0.12 -34.50
C VAL A 426 30.38 -0.80 -33.34
N PHE A 427 29.64 -0.32 -32.36
CA PHE A 427 29.12 -1.11 -31.24
C PHE A 427 28.27 -2.28 -31.74
N HIS A 428 27.33 -2.00 -32.68
CA HIS A 428 26.50 -3.06 -33.26
C HIS A 428 27.36 -4.13 -33.95
N GLN A 429 28.38 -3.76 -34.71
CA GLN A 429 29.27 -4.72 -35.34
C GLN A 429 30.00 -5.55 -34.29
N GLN A 430 30.60 -4.93 -33.28
CA GLN A 430 31.31 -5.63 -32.19
C GLN A 430 30.41 -6.60 -31.43
N VAL A 431 29.18 -6.20 -31.10
CA VAL A 431 28.20 -7.04 -30.38
C VAL A 431 27.70 -8.19 -31.25
N SER A 432 27.54 -7.97 -32.57
CA SER A 432 27.07 -9.02 -33.50
C SER A 432 28.04 -10.19 -33.64
N GLU A 433 29.30 -9.98 -33.31
CA GLU A 433 30.38 -11.01 -33.33
C GLU A 433 30.41 -11.85 -32.03
N VAL A 434 29.77 -11.37 -30.95
CA VAL A 434 29.72 -12.07 -29.67
C VAL A 434 28.78 -13.28 -29.77
N ARG A 435 29.33 -14.47 -29.48
CA ARG A 435 28.60 -15.75 -29.50
C ARG A 435 28.32 -16.29 -28.10
N GLU A 436 29.00 -15.82 -27.08
CA GLU A 436 28.81 -16.25 -25.71
C GLU A 436 27.69 -15.43 -25.06
N LYS A 437 26.58 -16.10 -24.66
CA LYS A 437 25.43 -15.47 -24.03
C LYS A 437 25.76 -14.79 -22.70
N SER A 438 26.71 -15.35 -21.94
CA SER A 438 27.17 -14.75 -20.67
C SER A 438 27.71 -13.34 -20.86
N ILE A 439 28.53 -13.11 -21.90
CA ILE A 439 29.10 -11.80 -22.24
C ILE A 439 27.97 -10.82 -22.60
N LEU A 440 27.00 -11.25 -23.40
CA LEU A 440 25.86 -10.41 -23.76
C LEU A 440 24.99 -10.06 -22.54
N MET A 441 24.82 -11.00 -21.62
CA MET A 441 24.11 -10.74 -20.35
C MET A 441 24.84 -9.71 -19.48
N ASP A 442 26.17 -9.80 -19.39
CA ASP A 442 26.98 -8.83 -18.64
C ASP A 442 26.92 -7.43 -19.28
N LEU A 443 26.94 -7.34 -20.62
CA LEU A 443 26.77 -6.08 -21.34
C LEU A 443 25.38 -5.48 -21.11
N ILE A 444 24.31 -6.28 -21.19
CA ILE A 444 22.94 -5.84 -20.92
C ILE A 444 22.83 -5.32 -19.49
N LYS A 445 23.42 -6.03 -18.53
CA LYS A 445 23.43 -5.62 -17.12
C LYS A 445 24.18 -4.30 -16.93
N ALA A 446 25.35 -4.14 -17.53
CA ALA A 446 26.14 -2.91 -17.44
C ALA A 446 25.42 -1.70 -18.06
N LEU A 447 24.81 -1.86 -19.25
CA LEU A 447 24.04 -0.81 -19.92
C LEU A 447 22.76 -0.46 -19.17
N THR A 448 22.09 -1.45 -18.57
CA THR A 448 20.92 -1.24 -17.73
C THR A 448 21.29 -0.47 -16.46
N ASN A 449 22.37 -0.88 -15.79
CA ASN A 449 22.89 -0.19 -14.62
C ASN A 449 23.29 1.27 -14.95
N ALA A 450 23.91 1.51 -16.12
CA ALA A 450 24.25 2.86 -16.57
C ALA A 450 23.01 3.75 -16.74
N LYS A 451 21.94 3.21 -17.31
CA LYS A 451 20.66 3.90 -17.45
C LYS A 451 20.02 4.21 -16.11
N GLU A 452 20.00 3.25 -15.18
CA GLU A 452 19.47 3.44 -13.82
C GLU A 452 20.29 4.48 -13.05
N LEU A 453 21.61 4.39 -13.12
CA LEU A 453 22.52 5.30 -12.44
C LEU A 453 22.40 6.75 -12.97
N LYS A 454 22.23 6.92 -14.28
CA LYS A 454 21.92 8.23 -14.89
C LYS A 454 20.67 8.88 -14.27
N ASN A 455 19.63 8.09 -14.03
CA ASN A 455 18.39 8.57 -13.40
C ASN A 455 18.60 8.94 -11.92
N ILE A 456 19.37 8.14 -11.17
CA ILE A 456 19.71 8.42 -9.77
C ILE A 456 20.51 9.72 -9.66
N ILE A 457 21.53 9.89 -10.51
CA ILE A 457 22.36 11.12 -10.54
C ILE A 457 21.49 12.36 -10.82
N ARG A 458 20.57 12.26 -11.79
CA ARG A 458 19.64 13.36 -12.11
C ARG A 458 18.68 13.67 -10.97
N LEU A 459 18.23 12.66 -10.24
CA LEU A 459 17.37 12.82 -9.05
C LEU A 459 18.09 13.56 -7.92
N GLN A 460 19.38 13.25 -7.73
CA GLN A 460 20.21 13.84 -6.67
C GLN A 460 20.79 15.21 -7.04
N GLY A 461 20.74 15.59 -8.31
CA GLY A 461 21.26 16.87 -8.80
C GLY A 461 22.80 16.92 -8.95
N PHE A 462 23.49 15.76 -9.02
CA PHE A 462 24.93 15.66 -9.23
C PHE A 462 25.27 15.80 -10.72
N GLU A 463 25.03 16.94 -11.31
CA GLU A 463 25.17 17.17 -12.76
C GLU A 463 26.61 16.91 -13.28
N GLU A 464 27.63 17.12 -12.45
CA GLU A 464 29.02 16.84 -12.81
C GLU A 464 29.29 15.34 -13.06
N LEU A 465 28.60 14.46 -12.35
CA LEU A 465 28.72 13.01 -12.53
C LEU A 465 28.02 12.53 -13.81
N LEU A 466 27.05 13.27 -14.34
CA LEU A 466 26.43 12.93 -15.63
C LEU A 466 27.43 12.95 -16.78
N GLN A 467 28.39 13.86 -16.76
CA GLN A 467 29.45 13.96 -17.79
C GLN A 467 30.36 12.72 -17.80
N LYS A 468 30.52 12.06 -16.64
CA LYS A 468 31.28 10.80 -16.54
C LYS A 468 30.53 9.60 -17.13
N LEU A 469 29.19 9.69 -17.25
CA LEU A 469 28.30 8.64 -17.79
C LEU A 469 27.79 8.99 -19.20
N ASP A 470 28.49 9.79 -19.97
CA ASP A 470 28.03 10.25 -21.30
C ASP A 470 27.97 9.09 -22.34
N PHE A 471 26.94 8.28 -22.16
CA PHE A 471 26.50 7.31 -23.16
C PHE A 471 25.29 7.91 -23.89
N GLN A 472 25.55 8.67 -24.96
CA GLN A 472 24.52 9.43 -25.70
C GLN A 472 23.37 8.57 -26.23
N LYS A 473 23.56 7.24 -26.37
CA LYS A 473 22.60 6.34 -27.02
C LYS A 473 22.33 5.05 -26.21
N LEU A 474 22.30 5.13 -24.87
CA LEU A 474 22.13 3.96 -24.00
C LEU A 474 20.99 3.01 -24.41
N ASN A 475 19.83 3.57 -24.78
CA ASN A 475 18.70 2.76 -25.24
C ASN A 475 19.00 2.02 -26.54
N GLN A 476 19.71 2.66 -27.47
CA GLN A 476 20.10 2.04 -28.75
C GLN A 476 21.12 0.92 -28.55
N LEU A 477 22.13 1.15 -27.70
CA LEU A 477 23.15 0.14 -27.38
C LEU A 477 22.50 -1.07 -26.66
N LEU A 478 21.57 -0.82 -25.74
CA LEU A 478 20.83 -1.87 -25.03
C LEU A 478 19.97 -2.71 -25.98
N ASN A 479 19.24 -2.06 -26.89
CA ASN A 479 18.40 -2.75 -27.88
C ASN A 479 19.22 -3.63 -28.82
N VAL A 480 20.37 -3.16 -29.27
CA VAL A 480 21.30 -3.92 -30.13
C VAL A 480 21.80 -5.17 -29.40
N THR A 481 22.21 -5.02 -28.14
CA THR A 481 22.71 -6.15 -27.34
C THR A 481 21.62 -7.18 -27.07
N GLN A 482 20.40 -6.70 -26.76
CA GLN A 482 19.23 -7.56 -26.55
C GLN A 482 18.86 -8.33 -27.81
N ALA A 483 18.83 -7.66 -28.98
CA ALA A 483 18.53 -8.29 -30.27
C ALA A 483 19.53 -9.42 -30.62
N GLN A 484 20.81 -9.24 -30.31
CA GLN A 484 21.83 -10.29 -30.51
C GLN A 484 21.59 -11.48 -29.57
N LEU A 485 21.26 -11.24 -28.30
CA LEU A 485 20.94 -12.32 -27.36
C LEU A 485 19.69 -13.08 -27.80
N ASP A 486 18.64 -12.40 -28.25
CA ASP A 486 17.41 -13.00 -28.74
C ASP A 486 17.67 -13.86 -30.01
N LYS A 487 18.53 -13.39 -30.91
CA LYS A 487 18.98 -14.15 -32.09
C LYS A 487 19.68 -15.46 -31.70
N LEU A 488 20.59 -15.41 -30.70
CA LEU A 488 21.26 -16.62 -30.21
C LEU A 488 20.27 -17.57 -29.53
N ASN A 489 19.29 -17.05 -28.78
CA ASN A 489 18.25 -17.88 -28.18
C ASN A 489 17.36 -18.55 -29.22
N GLN A 490 17.03 -17.87 -30.33
CA GLN A 490 16.26 -18.44 -31.43
C GLN A 490 17.06 -19.55 -32.17
N LEU A 491 18.38 -19.35 -32.38
CA LEU A 491 19.23 -20.37 -33.01
C LEU A 491 19.31 -21.63 -32.14
N ASP A 492 19.46 -21.49 -30.82
CA ASP A 492 19.47 -22.65 -29.91
C ASP A 492 18.12 -23.36 -29.88
N ALA A 493 17.00 -22.61 -29.92
CA ALA A 493 15.66 -23.19 -29.98
C ALA A 493 15.43 -24.01 -31.27
N LEU A 494 15.95 -23.53 -32.41
CA LEU A 494 15.87 -24.24 -33.69
C LEU A 494 16.74 -25.51 -33.73
N GLN A 495 17.87 -25.52 -33.01
CA GLN A 495 18.76 -26.68 -32.92
C GLN A 495 18.26 -27.77 -31.96
N ASN A 496 17.42 -27.37 -30.96
CA ASN A 496 16.87 -28.24 -29.92
C ASN A 496 15.40 -28.60 -30.13
N ASP A 497 14.89 -28.57 -31.35
CA ASP A 497 13.48 -28.87 -31.67
C ASP A 497 13.17 -30.36 -31.48
N THR A 498 13.19 -30.82 -30.24
CA THR A 498 12.62 -32.07 -29.77
C THR A 498 11.12 -31.89 -29.53
N ASP A 499 10.32 -32.82 -30.03
CA ASP A 499 8.84 -32.82 -29.89
C ASP A 499 8.43 -32.93 -28.41
N THR A 500 8.45 -31.77 -27.72
CA THR A 500 8.12 -31.62 -26.29
C THR A 500 6.66 -32.02 -25.97
N THR A 501 5.77 -31.99 -26.97
CA THR A 501 4.35 -32.32 -26.81
C THR A 501 4.17 -33.83 -26.55
N ASN A 502 4.91 -34.68 -27.29
CA ASN A 502 4.86 -36.12 -27.08
C ASN A 502 5.41 -36.53 -25.70
N LEU A 503 6.48 -35.88 -25.24
CA LEU A 503 7.04 -36.12 -23.90
C LEU A 503 6.07 -35.77 -22.78
N ILE A 504 5.38 -34.63 -22.89
CA ILE A 504 4.36 -34.21 -21.91
C ILE A 504 3.18 -35.17 -21.91
N ASN A 505 2.68 -35.58 -23.08
CA ASN A 505 1.58 -36.56 -23.20
C ASN A 505 1.94 -37.89 -22.52
N THR A 506 3.15 -38.41 -22.77
CA THR A 506 3.62 -39.63 -22.15
C THR A 506 3.78 -39.50 -20.64
N ALA A 507 4.34 -38.39 -20.16
CA ALA A 507 4.52 -38.14 -18.72
C ALA A 507 3.19 -37.98 -17.97
N LEU A 508 2.13 -37.55 -18.64
CA LEU A 508 0.78 -37.35 -18.07
C LEU A 508 -0.17 -38.55 -18.30
N GLU A 509 0.25 -39.63 -18.97
CA GLU A 509 -0.62 -40.70 -19.42
C GLU A 509 -1.49 -41.29 -18.28
N ASP A 510 -0.89 -41.56 -17.12
CA ASP A 510 -1.54 -42.20 -15.97
C ASP A 510 -1.95 -41.19 -14.86
N VAL A 511 -1.86 -39.88 -15.10
CA VAL A 511 -2.12 -38.87 -14.07
C VAL A 511 -3.56 -38.40 -14.11
N ILE A 512 -4.21 -38.41 -12.95
CA ILE A 512 -5.54 -37.85 -12.72
C ILE A 512 -5.41 -36.72 -11.71
N PHE A 513 -5.74 -35.50 -12.12
CA PHE A 513 -5.79 -34.37 -11.22
C PHE A 513 -7.18 -34.23 -10.58
N MET A 514 -7.22 -34.10 -9.25
CA MET A 514 -8.43 -33.84 -8.50
C MET A 514 -8.25 -32.59 -7.64
N PHE A 515 -9.31 -31.79 -7.57
CA PHE A 515 -9.32 -30.56 -6.77
C PHE A 515 -10.41 -30.67 -5.71
N THR A 516 -10.02 -30.54 -4.44
CA THR A 516 -10.93 -30.67 -3.29
C THR A 516 -10.70 -29.52 -2.33
N LYS A 517 -11.79 -28.88 -1.88
CA LYS A 517 -11.72 -27.85 -0.85
C LYS A 517 -11.38 -28.48 0.49
N MET A 518 -10.29 -28.04 1.11
CA MET A 518 -9.77 -28.57 2.38
C MET A 518 -10.02 -27.63 3.56
N SER A 519 -10.02 -26.34 3.34
CA SER A 519 -10.13 -25.35 4.41
C SER A 519 -10.90 -24.12 3.98
N GLU A 520 -11.43 -23.41 4.96
CA GLU A 520 -12.01 -22.09 4.80
C GLU A 520 -11.56 -21.23 5.98
N GLU A 521 -10.89 -20.12 5.70
CA GLU A 521 -10.36 -19.23 6.73
C GLU A 521 -10.50 -17.76 6.34
N GLU A 522 -10.74 -16.90 7.33
CA GLU A 522 -10.73 -15.45 7.11
C GLU A 522 -9.29 -14.94 7.03
N LEU A 523 -8.94 -14.27 5.94
CA LEU A 523 -7.65 -13.62 5.76
C LEU A 523 -7.63 -12.30 6.54
N VAL A 524 -6.77 -12.21 7.57
CA VAL A 524 -6.53 -10.99 8.34
C VAL A 524 -5.33 -10.28 7.75
N ILE A 525 -5.55 -9.09 7.20
CA ILE A 525 -4.48 -8.27 6.64
C ILE A 525 -3.81 -7.48 7.77
N ALA A 526 -2.48 -7.37 7.73
CA ALA A 526 -1.66 -6.68 8.74
C ALA A 526 -2.07 -5.20 8.99
N ASP A 527 -2.81 -4.59 8.06
CA ASP A 527 -3.38 -3.26 8.22
C ASP A 527 -4.32 -3.13 9.43
N GLU A 528 -5.02 -4.19 9.84
CA GLU A 528 -5.87 -4.17 11.03
C GLU A 528 -5.03 -4.04 12.31
N LEU A 529 -3.93 -4.77 12.39
CA LEU A 529 -2.96 -4.65 13.48
C LEU A 529 -2.36 -3.25 13.53
N LYS A 530 -1.99 -2.73 12.36
CA LYS A 530 -1.41 -1.40 12.16
C LYS A 530 -2.32 -0.28 12.64
N GLN A 531 -3.59 -0.32 12.27
CA GLN A 531 -4.57 0.68 12.72
C GLN A 531 -4.83 0.58 14.22
N GLN A 532 -4.96 -0.62 14.77
CA GLN A 532 -5.20 -0.80 16.20
C GLN A 532 -4.02 -0.27 17.01
N LEU A 533 -2.79 -0.47 16.53
CA LEU A 533 -1.60 0.07 17.16
C LEU A 533 -1.56 1.60 17.06
N ALA A 534 -1.83 2.18 15.87
CA ALA A 534 -1.85 3.62 15.68
C ALA A 534 -2.87 4.29 16.62
N ARG A 535 -4.08 3.73 16.73
CA ARG A 535 -5.11 4.22 17.68
C ARG A 535 -4.68 4.12 19.13
N THR A 536 -4.04 3.00 19.52
CA THR A 536 -3.56 2.81 20.88
C THR A 536 -2.46 3.82 21.20
N ARG A 537 -1.54 4.06 20.26
CA ARG A 537 -0.45 5.04 20.39
C ARG A 537 -0.99 6.46 20.46
N GLU A 538 -1.89 6.84 19.57
CA GLU A 538 -2.57 8.15 19.60
C GLU A 538 -3.27 8.38 20.94
N SER A 539 -3.99 7.38 21.45
CA SER A 539 -4.64 7.47 22.75
C SER A 539 -3.65 7.65 23.91
N ILE A 540 -2.46 7.01 23.83
CA ILE A 540 -1.36 7.19 24.78
C ILE A 540 -0.79 8.61 24.68
N LEU A 541 -0.55 9.12 23.47
CA LEU A 541 0.01 10.46 23.25
C LEU A 541 -0.96 11.58 23.66
N ASN A 542 -2.25 11.33 23.59
CA ASN A 542 -3.29 12.29 24.02
C ASN A 542 -3.47 12.34 25.55
N ASN A 543 -2.74 11.53 26.31
CA ASN A 543 -2.73 11.65 27.77
C ASN A 543 -1.95 12.90 28.18
N PHE A 544 -2.52 13.70 29.09
CA PHE A 544 -1.92 14.97 29.54
C PHE A 544 -0.73 14.77 30.49
N ASP A 545 -0.61 13.60 31.11
CA ASP A 545 0.46 13.26 32.07
C ASP A 545 1.33 12.10 31.53
N PRO A 546 2.44 12.41 30.83
CA PRO A 546 3.37 11.38 30.32
C PRO A 546 4.02 10.53 31.40
N ASN A 547 4.06 11.06 32.63
CA ASN A 547 4.70 10.42 33.81
C ASN A 547 3.67 9.69 34.70
N ASP A 548 2.43 9.52 34.26
CA ASP A 548 1.42 8.74 34.94
C ASP A 548 1.86 7.27 35.04
N PRO A 549 1.99 6.69 36.27
CA PRO A 549 2.44 5.31 36.45
C PRO A 549 1.59 4.27 35.72
N GLN A 550 0.25 4.50 35.66
CA GLN A 550 -0.66 3.62 34.93
C GLN A 550 -0.42 3.74 33.41
N LEU A 551 -0.17 4.94 32.90
CA LEU A 551 0.17 5.14 31.50
C LEU A 551 1.51 4.51 31.14
N ILE A 552 2.53 4.66 32.01
CA ILE A 552 3.85 4.04 31.84
C ILE A 552 3.71 2.51 31.79
N SER A 553 2.93 1.92 32.71
CA SER A 553 2.68 0.47 32.71
C SER A 553 2.00 0.00 31.44
N LEU A 554 1.01 0.73 30.94
CA LEU A 554 0.32 0.40 29.67
C LEU A 554 1.24 0.57 28.45
N ARG A 555 2.13 1.56 28.49
CA ARG A 555 3.15 1.74 27.46
C ARG A 555 4.17 0.60 27.46
N GLU A 556 4.62 0.14 28.61
CA GLU A 556 5.48 -1.03 28.74
C GLU A 556 4.77 -2.32 28.30
N GLU A 557 3.49 -2.50 28.63
CA GLU A 557 2.67 -3.62 28.17
C GLU A 557 2.59 -3.63 26.63
N LEU A 558 2.38 -2.47 26.01
CA LEU A 558 2.43 -2.30 24.57
C LEU A 558 3.78 -2.69 23.98
N GLU A 559 4.89 -2.20 24.56
CA GLU A 559 6.23 -2.53 24.08
C GLU A 559 6.55 -4.03 24.21
N ARG A 560 6.08 -4.70 25.26
CA ARG A 560 6.27 -6.15 25.47
C ARG A 560 5.62 -7.00 24.38
N ILE A 561 4.48 -6.58 23.84
CA ILE A 561 3.80 -7.28 22.74
C ILE A 561 4.74 -7.34 21.51
N PHE A 562 5.54 -6.28 21.28
CA PHE A 562 6.41 -6.17 20.12
C PHE A 562 7.86 -6.61 20.35
N LYS A 563 8.38 -6.56 21.60
CA LYS A 563 9.78 -6.94 21.91
C LYS A 563 10.00 -8.45 22.09
N LYS A 564 8.98 -9.21 22.46
CA LYS A 564 9.12 -10.62 22.89
C LYS A 564 9.19 -11.67 21.79
N LYS A 565 8.91 -11.33 20.54
CA LYS A 565 8.84 -12.33 19.44
C LYS A 565 9.77 -11.93 18.31
N ASN A 566 10.51 -12.92 17.81
CA ASN A 566 11.18 -12.83 16.52
C ASN A 566 10.09 -12.64 15.47
N LEU A 567 9.81 -11.40 15.09
CA LEU A 567 8.69 -10.98 14.25
C LEU A 567 8.74 -11.59 12.83
N ALA A 568 9.85 -12.27 12.55
CA ALA A 568 10.04 -13.07 11.35
C ALA A 568 9.09 -14.29 11.22
N GLU A 569 8.33 -14.64 12.28
CA GLU A 569 7.52 -15.86 12.33
C GLU A 569 6.06 -15.64 12.79
N VAL A 570 5.51 -14.45 12.58
CA VAL A 570 4.13 -14.13 13.01
C VAL A 570 3.12 -14.82 12.10
N SER A 571 2.44 -15.84 12.62
CA SER A 571 1.33 -16.52 11.93
C SER A 571 0.03 -15.68 11.97
N GLN A 572 -0.96 -16.04 11.13
CA GLN A 572 -2.29 -15.43 11.15
C GLN A 572 -2.96 -15.48 12.53
N GLU A 573 -2.80 -16.59 13.25
CA GLU A 573 -3.34 -16.75 14.62
C GLU A 573 -2.70 -15.76 15.58
N GLN A 574 -1.39 -15.61 15.52
CA GLN A 574 -0.66 -14.63 16.36
C GLN A 574 -1.02 -13.19 16.04
N MET A 575 -1.33 -12.85 14.78
CA MET A 575 -1.85 -11.54 14.43
C MET A 575 -3.20 -11.27 15.07
N LYS A 576 -4.11 -12.26 15.06
CA LYS A 576 -5.42 -12.17 15.73
C LYS A 576 -5.28 -11.97 17.24
N GLU A 577 -4.39 -12.74 17.89
CA GLU A 577 -4.10 -12.58 19.32
C GLU A 577 -3.55 -11.18 19.64
N ASN A 578 -2.58 -10.68 18.85
CA ASN A 578 -2.00 -9.36 19.05
C ASN A 578 -3.03 -8.23 18.88
N ILE A 579 -3.97 -8.37 17.94
CA ILE A 579 -5.08 -7.41 17.77
C ILE A 579 -5.98 -7.38 19.02
N VAL A 580 -6.29 -8.55 19.59
CA VAL A 580 -7.10 -8.64 20.84
C VAL A 580 -6.38 -7.96 21.99
N LEU A 581 -5.08 -8.20 22.17
CA LEU A 581 -4.26 -7.58 23.22
C LEU A 581 -4.19 -6.06 23.03
N LEU A 582 -3.97 -5.58 21.81
CA LEU A 582 -3.95 -4.15 21.51
C LEU A 582 -5.27 -3.47 21.79
N ARG A 583 -6.39 -4.12 21.48
CA ARG A 583 -7.74 -3.60 21.82
C ARG A 583 -7.94 -3.50 23.32
N ALA A 584 -7.44 -4.46 24.08
CA ALA A 584 -7.51 -4.43 25.54
C ALA A 584 -6.72 -3.24 26.11
N ILE A 585 -5.47 -3.02 25.64
CA ILE A 585 -4.64 -1.87 26.03
C ILE A 585 -5.31 -0.56 25.64
N TYR A 586 -5.82 -0.45 24.40
CA TYR A 586 -6.54 0.74 23.93
C TYR A 586 -7.71 1.11 24.84
N ASN A 587 -8.53 0.13 25.22
CA ASN A 587 -9.68 0.37 26.10
C ASN A 587 -9.24 0.82 27.49
N LYS A 588 -8.16 0.25 28.05
CA LYS A 588 -7.57 0.69 29.31
C LYS A 588 -7.08 2.14 29.23
N VAL A 589 -6.34 2.50 28.18
CA VAL A 589 -5.86 3.88 27.96
C VAL A 589 -7.02 4.85 27.78
N LYS A 590 -8.04 4.47 27.00
CA LYS A 590 -9.23 5.29 26.80
C LYS A 590 -9.98 5.55 28.10
N GLU A 591 -10.12 4.55 28.96
CA GLU A 591 -10.75 4.71 30.27
C GLU A 591 -9.92 5.60 31.18
N LEU A 592 -8.58 5.43 31.19
CA LEU A 592 -7.66 6.30 31.93
C LEU A 592 -7.81 7.77 31.47
N ASN A 593 -7.83 8.03 30.17
CA ASN A 593 -8.02 9.37 29.62
C ASN A 593 -9.41 9.93 30.01
N ARG A 594 -10.45 9.12 29.98
CA ARG A 594 -11.80 9.52 30.42
C ARG A 594 -11.85 9.94 31.89
N VAL A 595 -11.20 9.17 32.77
CA VAL A 595 -11.08 9.50 34.20
C VAL A 595 -10.30 10.80 34.38
N ASN A 596 -9.20 10.95 33.64
CA ASN A 596 -8.40 12.17 33.64
C ASN A 596 -9.20 13.40 33.20
N ASP A 597 -10.02 13.29 32.16
CA ASP A 597 -10.87 14.39 31.67
C ASP A 597 -11.94 14.78 32.70
N LEU A 598 -12.52 13.82 33.41
CA LEU A 598 -13.45 14.08 34.50
C LEU A 598 -12.78 14.82 35.66
N LEU A 599 -11.56 14.44 36.03
CA LEU A 599 -10.76 15.13 37.04
C LEU A 599 -10.35 16.54 36.58
N LYS A 600 -9.96 16.72 35.31
CA LYS A 600 -9.68 18.05 34.75
C LYS A 600 -10.88 18.97 34.85
N ALA A 601 -12.06 18.45 34.52
CA ALA A 601 -13.30 19.24 34.65
C ALA A 601 -13.55 19.70 36.11
N LYS A 602 -13.25 18.84 37.11
CA LYS A 602 -13.38 19.21 38.53
C LYS A 602 -12.39 20.30 38.97
N TYR A 603 -11.19 20.33 38.40
CA TYR A 603 -10.14 21.32 38.68
C TYR A 603 -10.12 22.50 37.69
N GLU A 604 -11.23 22.76 36.98
CA GLU A 604 -11.36 23.89 36.05
C GLU A 604 -10.29 23.87 34.93
N GLN A 605 -9.95 22.68 34.44
CA GLN A 605 -8.92 22.40 33.44
C GLN A 605 -7.48 22.63 33.93
N ASP A 606 -7.23 22.74 35.21
CA ASP A 606 -5.90 22.89 35.79
C ASP A 606 -5.19 21.52 35.92
N GLU A 607 -4.33 21.21 34.97
CA GLU A 607 -3.63 19.95 34.89
C GLU A 607 -2.65 19.71 36.06
N LYS A 608 -2.11 20.78 36.67
CA LYS A 608 -1.20 20.69 37.84
C LYS A 608 -1.88 19.95 39.00
N TYR A 609 -3.07 20.42 39.37
CA TYR A 609 -3.79 19.82 40.48
C TYR A 609 -4.37 18.44 40.15
N VAL A 610 -4.65 18.17 38.88
CA VAL A 610 -5.05 16.83 38.48
C VAL A 610 -3.88 15.85 38.68
N ARG A 611 -2.64 16.23 38.30
CA ARG A 611 -1.45 15.39 38.52
C ARG A 611 -1.20 15.19 40.01
N VAL A 612 -1.22 16.25 40.81
CA VAL A 612 -1.06 16.17 42.25
C VAL A 612 -2.10 15.24 42.88
N HIS A 613 -3.38 15.41 42.54
CA HIS A 613 -4.49 14.57 43.03
C HIS A 613 -4.23 13.08 42.74
N LYS A 614 -3.90 12.75 41.50
CA LYS A 614 -3.61 11.36 41.10
C LYS A 614 -2.43 10.78 41.86
N ARG A 615 -1.30 11.49 41.93
CA ARG A 615 -0.11 11.02 42.67
C ARG A 615 -0.39 10.77 44.16
N LEU A 616 -1.32 11.51 44.73
CA LEU A 616 -1.73 11.33 46.12
C LEU A 616 -2.66 10.14 46.29
N MET A 617 -3.60 9.93 45.37
CA MET A 617 -4.49 8.77 45.43
C MET A 617 -3.80 7.43 45.16
N GLU A 618 -2.65 7.43 44.49
CA GLU A 618 -1.81 6.25 44.30
C GLU A 618 -0.98 5.87 45.51
N LYS A 619 -0.80 6.78 46.48
CA LYS A 619 -0.07 6.46 47.72
C LYS A 619 -1.00 5.73 48.68
N GLU A 620 -0.80 4.43 48.82
CA GLU A 620 -1.54 3.56 49.77
C GLU A 620 -1.51 4.04 51.23
N SER A 621 -0.52 4.89 51.57
CA SER A 621 -0.36 5.47 52.93
C SER A 621 -1.40 6.55 53.24
N LEU A 622 -2.09 7.09 52.27
CA LEU A 622 -3.09 8.12 52.43
C LEU A 622 -4.50 7.50 52.60
N SER A 623 -4.89 7.24 53.83
CA SER A 623 -6.26 6.84 54.20
C SER A 623 -7.22 8.03 54.20
N VAL A 624 -7.27 8.79 53.09
CA VAL A 624 -8.11 9.98 52.95
C VAL A 624 -9.20 9.70 51.91
N LYS A 625 -10.43 10.12 52.18
CA LYS A 625 -11.50 10.04 51.21
C LYS A 625 -11.23 11.01 50.05
N GLU A 626 -11.37 10.55 48.82
CA GLU A 626 -11.11 11.32 47.60
C GLU A 626 -11.75 12.72 47.60
N MET A 627 -12.98 12.83 48.11
CA MET A 627 -13.69 14.10 48.19
C MET A 627 -13.02 15.10 49.13
N GLN A 628 -12.55 14.65 50.30
CA GLN A 628 -11.85 15.50 51.27
C GLN A 628 -10.48 15.96 50.71
N LEU A 629 -9.80 15.10 49.99
CA LEU A 629 -8.56 15.46 49.29
C LEU A 629 -8.83 16.50 48.20
N PHE A 630 -9.87 16.29 47.39
CA PHE A 630 -10.27 17.24 46.34
C PHE A 630 -10.55 18.63 46.92
N GLU A 631 -11.38 18.73 47.97
CA GLU A 631 -11.70 19.98 48.61
C GLU A 631 -10.50 20.71 49.21
N ALA A 632 -9.57 19.96 49.82
CA ALA A 632 -8.33 20.50 50.34
C ALA A 632 -7.44 21.06 49.23
N LEU A 633 -7.21 20.29 48.17
CA LEU A 633 -6.41 20.70 47.02
C LEU A 633 -7.03 21.89 46.30
N GLN A 634 -8.36 21.97 46.19
CA GLN A 634 -9.05 23.09 45.58
C GLN A 634 -8.89 24.39 46.41
N SER A 635 -8.91 24.29 47.73
CA SER A 635 -8.67 25.45 48.60
C SER A 635 -7.20 25.90 48.50
N ILE A 636 -6.23 24.98 48.52
CA ILE A 636 -4.82 25.29 48.32
C ILE A 636 -4.60 25.96 46.97
N LYS A 637 -5.23 25.42 45.91
CA LYS A 637 -5.17 26.01 44.57
C LYS A 637 -5.62 27.47 44.55
N ARG A 638 -6.79 27.76 45.07
CA ARG A 638 -7.33 29.13 45.09
C ARG A 638 -6.42 30.08 45.86
N SER A 639 -5.91 29.66 47.05
CA SER A 639 -5.04 30.48 47.85
C SER A 639 -3.68 30.73 47.19
N THR A 640 -3.15 29.72 46.48
CA THR A 640 -1.87 29.85 45.76
C THR A 640 -2.04 30.73 44.53
N ASP A 641 -3.08 30.53 43.73
CA ASP A 641 -3.37 31.32 42.55
C ASP A 641 -3.64 32.80 42.92
N ASP A 642 -4.41 33.07 43.99
CA ASP A 642 -4.63 34.41 44.48
C ASP A 642 -3.32 35.12 44.93
N GLN A 643 -2.41 34.40 45.55
CA GLN A 643 -1.10 34.93 45.92
C GLN A 643 -0.23 35.25 44.73
N LEU A 644 -0.23 34.34 43.74
CA LEU A 644 0.53 34.53 42.48
C LEU A 644 -0.05 35.70 41.65
N MET A 645 -1.35 35.90 41.64
CA MET A 645 -1.96 37.07 40.99
C MET A 645 -1.52 38.37 41.65
N ARG A 646 -1.32 38.38 42.96
CA ARG A 646 -0.85 39.57 43.69
C ARG A 646 0.66 39.80 43.51
N ASN A 647 1.45 38.73 43.51
CA ASN A 647 2.91 38.80 43.37
C ASN A 647 3.48 37.55 42.68
N HIS A 648 3.58 37.58 41.35
CA HIS A 648 4.08 36.44 40.58
C HIS A 648 5.58 36.21 40.76
N ARG A 649 6.35 37.22 41.27
CA ARG A 649 7.81 37.10 41.55
C ARG A 649 8.13 36.17 42.71
N ILE A 650 7.16 35.73 43.44
CA ILE A 650 7.34 34.76 44.53
C ILE A 650 7.93 33.44 43.98
N LEU A 651 7.68 33.11 42.71
CA LEU A 651 8.24 31.93 42.03
C LEU A 651 9.76 32.04 41.76
N GLU A 652 10.32 33.25 41.72
CA GLU A 652 11.77 33.47 41.54
C GLU A 652 12.58 33.01 42.77
N ASN A 653 11.95 32.92 43.93
CA ASN A 653 12.53 32.36 45.14
C ASN A 653 11.89 31.02 45.49
N GLU A 654 12.44 29.96 44.92
CA GLU A 654 11.91 28.59 45.03
C GLU A 654 11.74 28.13 46.50
N SER A 655 12.66 28.46 47.38
CA SER A 655 12.60 28.09 48.80
C SER A 655 11.41 28.79 49.49
N TYR A 656 11.29 30.10 49.29
CA TYR A 656 10.17 30.87 49.88
C TYR A 656 8.80 30.41 49.34
N PHE A 657 8.71 30.11 48.05
CA PHE A 657 7.47 29.58 47.46
C PHE A 657 7.14 28.19 48.02
N SER A 658 8.11 27.33 48.18
CA SER A 658 7.94 25.99 48.77
C SER A 658 7.45 26.06 50.19
N ASP A 659 8.04 26.96 51.01
CA ASP A 659 7.63 27.21 52.41
C ASP A 659 6.21 27.77 52.46
N PHE A 660 5.83 28.67 51.57
CA PHE A 660 4.51 29.21 51.47
C PHE A 660 3.46 28.12 51.13
N VAL A 661 3.73 27.26 50.13
CA VAL A 661 2.88 26.13 49.80
C VAL A 661 2.73 25.17 50.97
N MET A 662 3.82 24.93 51.70
CA MET A 662 3.82 24.06 52.86
C MET A 662 2.95 24.60 54.00
N GLN A 663 3.01 25.90 54.24
CA GLN A 663 2.14 26.56 55.25
C GLN A 663 0.65 26.45 54.85
N LEU A 664 0.33 26.66 53.59
CA LEU A 664 -1.03 26.47 53.10
C LEU A 664 -1.50 25.02 53.25
N LEU A 665 -0.61 24.07 52.93
CA LEU A 665 -0.95 22.66 53.05
C LEU A 665 -1.21 22.24 54.51
N ILE A 666 -0.38 22.68 55.46
CA ILE A 666 -0.58 22.43 56.88
C ILE A 666 -1.91 22.99 57.34
N LYS A 667 -2.18 24.27 57.01
CA LYS A 667 -3.42 24.93 57.35
C LYS A 667 -4.63 24.17 56.80
N GLU A 668 -4.67 23.92 55.51
CA GLU A 668 -5.85 23.37 54.83
C GLU A 668 -6.08 21.89 55.13
N MET A 669 -5.01 21.06 55.17
CA MET A 669 -5.13 19.62 55.37
C MET A 669 -5.13 19.20 56.82
N ILE A 670 -4.28 19.79 57.65
CA ILE A 670 -4.11 19.38 59.05
C ILE A 670 -5.03 20.17 59.97
N ASP A 671 -4.94 21.53 59.95
CA ASP A 671 -5.68 22.39 60.92
C ASP A 671 -7.20 22.44 60.61
N GLU A 672 -7.59 22.66 59.36
CA GLU A 672 -9.01 22.83 59.01
C GLU A 672 -9.72 21.49 58.79
N ARG A 673 -9.11 20.56 58.04
CA ARG A 673 -9.76 19.28 57.69
C ARG A 673 -9.37 18.11 58.58
N LYS A 674 -8.40 18.32 59.49
CA LYS A 674 -7.93 17.33 60.47
C LYS A 674 -7.51 16.01 59.85
N LEU A 675 -6.88 16.07 58.67
CA LEU A 675 -6.38 14.90 57.98
C LEU A 675 -5.13 14.39 58.72
N LYS A 676 -5.05 13.09 58.97
CA LYS A 676 -3.91 12.47 59.63
C LYS A 676 -2.76 12.33 58.62
N LEU A 677 -1.92 13.33 58.53
CA LEU A 677 -0.71 13.30 57.69
C LEU A 677 0.53 13.35 58.59
N ASP A 678 1.49 12.47 58.33
CA ASP A 678 2.79 12.58 58.91
C ASP A 678 3.62 13.66 58.19
N PHE A 679 4.67 14.16 58.85
CA PHE A 679 5.48 15.24 58.30
C PHE A 679 6.14 14.90 56.97
N PRO A 680 6.74 13.68 56.76
CA PRO A 680 7.33 13.31 55.49
C PRO A 680 6.29 13.27 54.34
N THR A 681 5.06 12.84 54.61
CA THR A 681 3.96 12.84 53.59
C THR A 681 3.55 14.27 53.29
N ALA A 682 3.40 15.14 54.28
CA ALA A 682 3.06 16.56 54.08
C ALA A 682 4.17 17.27 53.25
N GLU A 683 5.44 17.04 53.57
CA GLU A 683 6.57 17.57 52.82
C GLU A 683 6.57 17.09 51.37
N SER A 684 6.32 15.80 51.14
CA SER A 684 6.20 15.23 49.78
C SER A 684 5.06 15.84 48.95
N ILE A 685 3.92 16.14 49.59
CA ILE A 685 2.77 16.80 48.91
C ILE A 685 3.14 18.26 48.61
N GLY A 686 3.74 18.98 49.55
CA GLY A 686 4.19 20.37 49.37
C GLY A 686 5.18 20.50 48.22
N HIS A 687 6.13 19.59 48.12
CA HIS A 687 7.10 19.52 47.01
C HIS A 687 6.41 19.21 45.67
N LEU A 688 5.44 18.28 45.64
CA LEU A 688 4.69 18.00 44.43
C LEU A 688 3.96 19.25 43.90
N ILE A 689 3.24 19.96 44.78
CA ILE A 689 2.53 21.17 44.41
C ILE A 689 3.51 22.26 43.93
N SER A 690 4.57 22.51 44.71
CA SER A 690 5.55 23.54 44.36
C SER A 690 6.24 23.26 43.04
N ASN A 691 6.66 22.03 42.82
CA ASN A 691 7.31 21.63 41.56
C ASN A 691 6.39 21.81 40.32
N GLU A 692 5.09 21.56 40.46
CA GLU A 692 4.16 21.77 39.35
C GLU A 692 4.07 23.25 38.95
N TYR A 693 4.06 24.17 39.90
CA TYR A 693 4.07 25.62 39.59
C TYR A 693 5.43 26.09 39.07
N LEU A 694 6.53 25.62 39.60
CA LEU A 694 7.89 25.95 39.17
C LEU A 694 8.15 25.42 37.76
N ASN A 695 7.73 24.20 37.47
CA ASN A 695 7.82 23.63 36.11
C ASN A 695 7.06 24.46 35.09
N GLN A 696 5.87 24.91 35.44
CA GLN A 696 5.09 25.80 34.57
C GLN A 696 5.80 27.14 34.38
N TYR A 697 6.36 27.73 35.44
CA TYR A 697 7.02 29.02 35.39
C TYR A 697 8.30 28.97 34.54
N TYR A 698 9.11 27.96 34.67
CA TYR A 698 10.35 27.79 33.90
C TYR A 698 10.15 27.14 32.54
N GLY A 699 8.94 26.83 32.12
CA GLY A 699 8.66 26.16 30.85
C GLY A 699 9.24 24.73 30.76
N ARG A 700 9.53 24.11 31.92
CA ARG A 700 9.98 22.72 31.99
C ARG A 700 8.75 21.81 31.79
N ARG A 701 8.84 20.83 30.91
CA ARG A 701 7.79 19.80 30.81
C ARG A 701 7.77 18.99 32.12
N ALA A 702 6.61 18.89 32.73
CA ALA A 702 6.38 18.15 33.97
C ALA A 702 6.69 16.66 33.85
#